data_c284a4d8d8b165ce2563f59fdd23b480
#
_entry.id   c284a4d8d8b165ce2563f59fdd23b480
#
_cell.length_a   1.000
_cell.length_b   1.000
_cell.length_c   1.000
_cell.angle_alpha   90.00
_cell.angle_beta   90.00
_cell.angle_gamma   90.00
#
_symmetry.space_group_name_H-M   'P 1'
#
loop_
_entity.id
_entity.type
_entity.pdbx_description
1 polymer ?
#
loop_
_entity_poly.entity_id
_entity_poly.type
_entity_poly.pdbx_seq_one_letter_code
_entity_poly.pdbx_strand_id
1 'polypeptide(L)'
;MKRRIITIVIFASVLILTTVCHAASIVELSPHVSICQNSTNGVFIKKDGRALVVYGDPGRNLKKADMVFFTHNRRDVVWSGRELVDNGADSIVPAKEADSFSNAEDFWTSFIKARFHDSHQQTTKVPIKPLRVGRKVGEGDTINWQDLEVKVLDTPGYTRGAVSYFINVDDIKYGFVGDIIFGDGQLFDLYSLQDAVDDAKIGGYHGYAGRLGELIKSLRKVSNREPDILVPARGPVIRNPKAAIERLIETLQAAYKNYLSINAGHWYFKDNYEVLAARVLEPDDKVDWAPYAETIRKKPPDWIVPIHNSRLVLSEDGAGFLIDCGSRAIIDEIIKLRDSGKLTKLEGLFITHYHDDHTNEVNALLRRFKCPVYACQDSKDIFENPGAYRLPCLTSQGVPNLIVVPDGHKMRWKEFNLTFYYFPGQTLYHDALLVEKDDGEKIFFIGDSFTPSGIDDYCLQNRNLLHKGMGYFYCLAHLQKMRPDYLLINQHVVEPFRYSQEQIRHMIAKLQKRKRILSKLFPWDEPNYGIDERWARIYPYGQKIRPGQNVEITVIIFNHSSSSHIFTVSPNVPKEFRLKPEKASISIQPRKEGEARFEIVIPNDISEEVYVITSDIKFDKWDLRHWSEAILEVSP
;
A
#
# COMPACT_ATOMS: atom_id res chain seq x y z
N MET A 1 9.48 11.02 72.23
CA MET A 1 8.94 10.58 70.94
C MET A 1 10.05 10.63 69.86
N LYS A 2 10.66 9.50 69.56
CA LYS A 2 11.76 9.38 68.57
C LYS A 2 11.14 9.09 67.20
N ARG A 3 11.30 10.01 66.24
CA ARG A 3 10.96 9.77 64.79
C ARG A 3 12.04 8.91 64.17
N ARG A 4 11.67 7.73 63.68
CA ARG A 4 12.51 6.89 62.79
C ARG A 4 12.31 7.36 61.37
N ILE A 5 13.42 7.77 60.73
CA ILE A 5 13.51 8.06 59.31
C ILE A 5 13.80 6.69 58.62
N ILE A 6 12.89 6.24 57.76
CA ILE A 6 13.11 5.08 56.90
C ILE A 6 13.66 5.60 55.57
N THR A 7 14.92 5.33 55.31
CA THR A 7 15.55 5.59 54.01
C THR A 7 15.22 4.44 53.08
N ILE A 8 14.40 4.70 52.07
CA ILE A 8 14.13 3.73 50.97
C ILE A 8 15.24 3.92 49.97
N VAL A 9 16.12 2.91 49.82
CA VAL A 9 17.11 2.82 48.76
C VAL A 9 16.44 2.13 47.57
N ILE A 10 16.16 2.90 46.49
CA ILE A 10 15.66 2.37 45.24
C ILE A 10 16.88 1.87 44.43
N PHE A 11 17.05 0.57 44.32
CA PHE A 11 17.97 -0.03 43.38
C PHE A 11 17.35 0.06 41.95
N ALA A 12 17.84 0.97 41.13
CA ALA A 12 17.56 1.00 39.73
C ALA A 12 18.41 -0.09 39.04
N SER A 13 17.82 -1.24 38.79
CA SER A 13 18.42 -2.28 37.95
C SER A 13 18.40 -1.79 36.51
N VAL A 14 19.53 -1.31 36.01
CA VAL A 14 19.74 -1.05 34.57
C VAL A 14 19.86 -2.42 33.90
N LEU A 15 18.76 -2.86 33.28
CA LEU A 15 18.78 -4.03 32.41
C LEU A 15 19.47 -3.62 31.09
N ILE A 16 20.76 -3.90 30.96
CA ILE A 16 21.46 -3.77 29.69
C ILE A 16 20.97 -4.93 28.81
N LEU A 17 19.93 -4.69 28.02
CA LEU A 17 19.58 -5.54 26.90
C LEU A 17 20.69 -5.40 25.85
N THR A 18 21.64 -6.32 25.86
CA THR A 18 22.52 -6.53 24.73
C THR A 18 21.69 -7.02 23.55
N THR A 19 21.36 -6.14 22.60
CA THR A 19 20.91 -6.53 21.27
C THR A 19 22.00 -7.36 20.62
N VAL A 20 21.83 -8.68 20.65
CA VAL A 20 22.64 -9.59 19.87
C VAL A 20 22.34 -9.29 18.41
N CYS A 21 23.18 -8.47 17.80
CA CYS A 21 23.24 -8.34 16.36
C CYS A 21 23.62 -9.74 15.84
N HIS A 22 22.67 -10.50 15.31
CA HIS A 22 22.98 -11.74 14.64
C HIS A 22 23.84 -11.37 13.42
N ALA A 23 25.13 -11.63 13.49
CA ALA A 23 25.98 -11.61 12.32
C ALA A 23 25.34 -12.55 11.29
N ALA A 24 25.26 -12.11 10.03
CA ALA A 24 24.71 -12.91 8.95
C ALA A 24 25.43 -14.28 8.92
N SER A 25 24.71 -15.33 9.24
CA SER A 25 25.28 -16.67 9.30
C SER A 25 25.31 -17.26 7.90
N ILE A 26 26.48 -17.76 7.50
CA ILE A 26 26.59 -18.57 6.29
C ILE A 26 26.23 -20.01 6.63
N VAL A 27 25.29 -20.58 5.87
CA VAL A 27 24.85 -21.97 6.00
C VAL A 27 25.21 -22.70 4.70
N GLU A 28 25.92 -23.81 4.79
CA GLU A 28 26.17 -24.69 3.65
C GLU A 28 24.92 -25.49 3.31
N LEU A 29 24.51 -25.46 2.05
CA LEU A 29 23.41 -26.26 1.50
C LEU A 29 23.92 -27.51 0.83
N SER A 30 25.09 -27.44 0.19
CA SER A 30 25.87 -28.53 -0.39
C SER A 30 27.35 -28.10 -0.50
N PRO A 31 28.29 -28.98 -0.92
CA PRO A 31 29.71 -28.67 -0.96
C PRO A 31 30.07 -27.38 -1.70
N HIS A 32 29.34 -27.04 -2.78
CA HIS A 32 29.60 -25.84 -3.57
C HIS A 32 28.57 -24.72 -3.37
N VAL A 33 27.45 -24.96 -2.66
CA VAL A 33 26.37 -24.00 -2.47
C VAL A 33 26.24 -23.59 -1.02
N SER A 34 26.32 -22.31 -0.75
CA SER A 34 26.10 -21.73 0.59
C SER A 34 25.15 -20.53 0.51
N ILE A 35 24.47 -20.25 1.62
CA ILE A 35 23.54 -19.13 1.76
C ILE A 35 23.91 -18.25 2.95
N CYS A 36 23.92 -16.95 2.74
CA CYS A 36 23.96 -15.93 3.78
C CYS A 36 22.53 -15.43 4.03
N GLN A 37 21.92 -15.87 5.13
CA GLN A 37 20.56 -15.48 5.48
C GLN A 37 20.57 -14.15 6.24
N ASN A 38 19.89 -13.14 5.69
CA ASN A 38 19.72 -11.82 6.28
C ASN A 38 18.38 -11.22 5.78
N SER A 39 18.26 -9.88 5.72
CA SER A 39 17.14 -9.14 5.11
C SER A 39 16.82 -9.60 3.68
N THR A 40 17.84 -9.96 2.95
CA THR A 40 17.83 -10.66 1.66
C THR A 40 18.72 -11.87 1.78
N ASN A 41 18.35 -12.98 1.16
CA ASN A 41 19.24 -14.12 1.04
C ASN A 41 20.35 -13.84 0.03
N GLY A 42 21.59 -14.11 0.40
CA GLY A 42 22.71 -14.12 -0.54
C GLY A 42 23.12 -15.57 -0.82
N VAL A 43 23.02 -16.03 -2.05
CA VAL A 43 23.43 -17.39 -2.41
C VAL A 43 24.75 -17.37 -3.14
N PHE A 44 25.69 -18.18 -2.69
CA PHE A 44 27.02 -18.28 -3.25
C PHE A 44 27.24 -19.69 -3.81
N ILE A 45 27.47 -19.79 -5.12
CA ILE A 45 27.92 -21.04 -5.77
C ILE A 45 29.41 -20.85 -6.05
N LYS A 46 30.25 -21.63 -5.37
CA LYS A 46 31.73 -21.50 -5.43
C LYS A 46 32.32 -22.73 -6.05
N LYS A 47 33.15 -22.54 -7.08
CA LYS A 47 33.87 -23.59 -7.77
C LYS A 47 35.20 -23.05 -8.32
N ASP A 48 36.26 -23.80 -8.18
CA ASP A 48 37.61 -23.47 -8.70
C ASP A 48 38.09 -22.04 -8.37
N GLY A 49 37.80 -21.59 -7.11
CA GLY A 49 38.18 -20.27 -6.64
C GLY A 49 37.36 -19.10 -7.19
N ARG A 50 36.31 -19.38 -7.99
CA ARG A 50 35.38 -18.41 -8.57
C ARG A 50 34.02 -18.47 -7.88
N ALA A 51 33.20 -17.44 -8.05
CA ALA A 51 31.88 -17.36 -7.45
C ALA A 51 30.81 -16.84 -8.41
N LEU A 52 29.68 -17.54 -8.47
CA LEU A 52 28.41 -17.07 -8.99
C LEU A 52 27.52 -16.73 -7.79
N VAL A 53 26.85 -15.58 -7.84
CA VAL A 53 26.01 -15.09 -6.73
C VAL A 53 24.58 -14.91 -7.21
N VAL A 54 23.59 -15.30 -6.37
CA VAL A 54 22.18 -15.00 -6.61
C VAL A 54 21.66 -14.07 -5.52
N TYR A 55 20.87 -13.08 -5.91
CA TYR A 55 20.32 -11.94 -5.14
C TYR A 55 21.40 -10.94 -4.70
N GLY A 56 22.53 -11.37 -4.19
CA GLY A 56 23.62 -10.51 -3.74
C GLY A 56 24.40 -11.05 -2.54
N ASP A 57 25.08 -10.17 -1.83
CA ASP A 57 25.85 -10.49 -0.63
C ASP A 57 25.51 -9.54 0.52
N PRO A 58 24.39 -9.77 1.23
CA PRO A 58 23.97 -8.91 2.32
C PRO A 58 24.93 -8.88 3.51
N GLY A 59 25.82 -9.87 3.61
CA GLY A 59 26.83 -9.98 4.68
C GLY A 59 28.19 -9.43 4.29
N ARG A 60 28.39 -8.98 3.04
CA ARG A 60 29.69 -8.53 2.50
C ARG A 60 30.82 -9.56 2.66
N ASN A 61 30.48 -10.83 2.40
CA ASN A 61 31.38 -11.97 2.55
C ASN A 61 32.36 -12.10 1.38
N LEU A 62 32.01 -11.52 0.22
CA LEU A 62 32.78 -11.62 -1.01
C LEU A 62 33.29 -10.23 -1.45
N LYS A 63 34.53 -10.17 -1.88
CA LYS A 63 35.08 -8.96 -2.53
C LYS A 63 34.74 -8.90 -4.01
N LYS A 64 34.62 -10.07 -4.66
CA LYS A 64 34.39 -10.21 -6.11
C LYS A 64 33.51 -11.44 -6.38
N ALA A 65 32.77 -11.36 -7.44
CA ALA A 65 32.05 -12.47 -8.05
C ALA A 65 32.20 -12.37 -9.58
N ASP A 66 31.98 -13.48 -10.29
CA ASP A 66 31.93 -13.43 -11.75
C ASP A 66 30.61 -12.85 -12.22
N MET A 67 29.52 -13.34 -11.63
CA MET A 67 28.15 -12.98 -12.00
C MET A 67 27.29 -12.76 -10.77
N VAL A 68 26.32 -11.82 -10.89
CA VAL A 68 25.27 -11.61 -9.92
C VAL A 68 23.91 -11.74 -10.64
N PHE A 69 23.08 -12.65 -10.19
CA PHE A 69 21.75 -12.94 -10.74
C PHE A 69 20.67 -12.25 -9.92
N PHE A 70 19.86 -11.41 -10.57
CA PHE A 70 18.69 -10.77 -9.99
C PHE A 70 17.42 -11.36 -10.58
N THR A 71 16.49 -11.78 -9.74
CA THR A 71 15.21 -12.35 -10.18
C THR A 71 14.16 -11.31 -10.51
N HIS A 72 14.29 -10.09 -9.96
CA HIS A 72 13.35 -8.98 -10.13
C HIS A 72 13.97 -7.66 -9.66
N ASN A 73 13.30 -6.54 -9.94
CA ASN A 73 13.84 -5.20 -9.78
C ASN A 73 13.57 -4.53 -8.41
N ARG A 74 13.09 -5.24 -7.39
CA ARG A 74 12.81 -4.60 -6.09
C ARG A 74 14.10 -4.12 -5.42
N ARG A 75 14.17 -2.81 -5.10
CA ARG A 75 15.34 -2.16 -4.50
C ARG A 75 15.75 -2.77 -3.15
N ASP A 76 14.77 -3.23 -2.37
CA ASP A 76 14.98 -3.86 -1.07
C ASP A 76 15.52 -5.31 -1.15
N VAL A 77 15.74 -5.81 -2.38
CA VAL A 77 16.52 -7.02 -2.69
C VAL A 77 17.79 -6.65 -3.47
N VAL A 78 17.67 -5.85 -4.52
CA VAL A 78 18.76 -5.48 -5.44
C VAL A 78 19.95 -4.81 -4.73
N TRP A 79 19.72 -4.07 -3.64
CA TRP A 79 20.79 -3.40 -2.88
C TRP A 79 21.94 -4.33 -2.51
N SER A 80 21.63 -5.59 -2.19
CA SER A 80 22.61 -6.57 -1.68
C SER A 80 23.61 -7.04 -2.72
N GLY A 81 23.30 -6.88 -4.02
CA GLY A 81 24.18 -7.26 -5.13
C GLY A 81 24.94 -6.10 -5.74
N ARG A 82 24.57 -4.86 -5.44
CA ARG A 82 25.15 -3.65 -6.07
C ARG A 82 26.66 -3.58 -5.94
N GLU A 83 27.19 -3.75 -4.74
CA GLU A 83 28.63 -3.65 -4.49
C GLU A 83 29.44 -4.65 -5.32
N LEU A 84 28.94 -5.86 -5.52
CA LEU A 84 29.60 -6.85 -6.37
C LEU A 84 29.60 -6.46 -7.85
N VAL A 85 28.49 -5.87 -8.33
CA VAL A 85 28.38 -5.37 -9.70
C VAL A 85 29.31 -4.17 -9.92
N ASP A 86 29.37 -3.24 -8.97
CA ASP A 86 30.27 -2.08 -9.01
C ASP A 86 31.74 -2.52 -8.97
N ASN A 87 32.06 -3.65 -8.31
CA ASN A 87 33.38 -4.27 -8.28
C ASN A 87 33.69 -5.15 -9.51
N GLY A 88 32.82 -5.15 -10.53
CA GLY A 88 33.08 -5.75 -11.84
C GLY A 88 32.37 -7.06 -12.13
N ALA A 89 31.52 -7.57 -11.23
CA ALA A 89 30.71 -8.75 -11.52
C ALA A 89 29.71 -8.47 -12.67
N ASP A 90 29.49 -9.45 -13.54
CA ASP A 90 28.49 -9.33 -14.59
C ASP A 90 27.07 -9.48 -14.01
N SER A 91 26.20 -8.51 -14.25
CA SER A 91 24.83 -8.54 -13.72
C SER A 91 23.87 -9.20 -14.70
N ILE A 92 23.13 -10.18 -14.22
CA ILE A 92 22.11 -10.91 -14.98
C ILE A 92 20.74 -10.46 -14.47
N VAL A 93 19.94 -9.84 -15.34
CA VAL A 93 18.68 -9.22 -14.94
C VAL A 93 17.53 -9.68 -15.84
N PRO A 94 16.27 -9.70 -15.35
CA PRO A 94 15.09 -9.98 -16.18
C PRO A 94 14.99 -8.98 -17.35
N ALA A 95 14.84 -9.45 -18.57
CA ALA A 95 14.76 -8.60 -19.77
C ALA A 95 13.60 -7.60 -19.69
N LYS A 96 12.45 -8.03 -19.14
CA LYS A 96 11.25 -7.20 -19.00
C LYS A 96 11.37 -6.10 -17.91
N GLU A 97 12.36 -6.19 -17.05
CA GLU A 97 12.62 -5.22 -15.98
C GLU A 97 13.96 -4.49 -16.12
N ALA A 98 14.70 -4.78 -17.17
CA ALA A 98 16.08 -4.28 -17.36
C ALA A 98 16.18 -2.75 -17.33
N ASP A 99 15.17 -2.05 -17.83
CA ASP A 99 15.15 -0.58 -17.82
C ASP A 99 15.05 -0.01 -16.40
N SER A 100 14.35 -0.68 -15.49
CA SER A 100 14.34 -0.28 -14.07
C SER A 100 15.72 -0.40 -13.40
N PHE A 101 16.59 -1.28 -13.91
CA PHE A 101 17.97 -1.39 -13.45
C PHE A 101 18.88 -0.33 -14.08
N SER A 102 18.84 -0.18 -15.41
CA SER A 102 19.76 0.69 -16.14
C SER A 102 19.37 2.17 -16.15
N ASN A 103 18.06 2.46 -16.10
CA ASN A 103 17.47 3.78 -16.26
C ASN A 103 16.57 4.13 -15.06
N ALA A 104 17.00 3.82 -13.85
CA ALA A 104 16.21 4.07 -12.63
C ALA A 104 15.77 5.54 -12.49
N GLU A 105 16.59 6.49 -12.92
CA GLU A 105 16.30 7.94 -12.87
C GLU A 105 15.11 8.33 -13.77
N ASP A 106 14.97 7.69 -14.93
CA ASP A 106 13.84 7.92 -15.84
C ASP A 106 12.50 7.51 -15.20
N PHE A 107 12.51 6.37 -14.47
CA PHE A 107 11.34 5.96 -13.69
C PHE A 107 10.93 7.06 -12.69
N TRP A 108 11.88 7.56 -11.90
CA TRP A 108 11.56 8.56 -10.87
C TRP A 108 11.14 9.89 -11.46
N THR A 109 11.78 10.34 -12.54
CA THR A 109 11.37 11.56 -13.28
C THR A 109 9.95 11.44 -13.84
N SER A 110 9.61 10.29 -14.42
CA SER A 110 8.26 10.02 -14.94
C SER A 110 7.24 9.90 -13.81
N PHE A 111 7.58 9.18 -12.73
CA PHE A 111 6.72 9.01 -11.56
C PHE A 111 6.34 10.35 -10.92
N ILE A 112 7.30 11.28 -10.76
CA ILE A 112 7.02 12.60 -10.17
C ILE A 112 6.00 13.37 -10.99
N LYS A 113 6.10 13.33 -12.31
CA LYS A 113 5.16 14.01 -13.21
C LYS A 113 3.75 13.42 -13.12
N ALA A 114 3.65 12.11 -12.94
CA ALA A 114 2.40 11.35 -12.95
C ALA A 114 1.83 11.04 -11.57
N ARG A 115 2.53 11.27 -10.46
CA ARG A 115 2.16 10.78 -9.13
C ARG A 115 0.83 11.30 -8.58
N PHE A 116 0.31 12.38 -9.14
CA PHE A 116 -1.03 12.86 -8.91
C PHE A 116 -1.92 12.41 -10.07
N HIS A 117 -3.12 11.94 -9.79
CA HIS A 117 -4.07 11.40 -10.78
C HIS A 117 -3.56 10.16 -11.56
N ASP A 118 -2.54 9.47 -11.04
CA ASP A 118 -2.01 8.28 -11.71
C ASP A 118 -2.88 7.06 -11.45
N SER A 119 -3.64 6.67 -12.46
CA SER A 119 -4.44 5.43 -12.45
C SER A 119 -3.62 4.15 -12.62
N HIS A 120 -2.32 4.26 -12.85
CA HIS A 120 -1.40 3.13 -13.05
C HIS A 120 -0.46 2.92 -11.87
N GLN A 121 -0.75 3.55 -10.73
CA GLN A 121 0.13 3.52 -9.57
C GLN A 121 0.38 2.09 -9.09
N GLN A 122 1.65 1.73 -9.12
CA GLN A 122 2.17 0.47 -8.63
C GLN A 122 3.11 0.74 -7.45
N THR A 123 3.71 -0.33 -6.93
CA THR A 123 4.79 -0.16 -5.97
C THR A 123 5.92 0.68 -6.57
N THR A 124 6.46 1.61 -5.77
CA THR A 124 7.67 2.39 -6.10
C THR A 124 8.93 1.76 -5.51
N LYS A 125 8.89 0.49 -5.11
CA LYS A 125 10.04 -0.23 -4.58
C LYS A 125 11.02 -0.67 -5.69
N VAL A 126 11.25 0.19 -6.67
CA VAL A 126 12.24 0.02 -7.74
C VAL A 126 13.59 0.63 -7.37
N PRO A 127 14.70 0.30 -8.06
CA PRO A 127 16.00 0.92 -7.80
C PRO A 127 15.94 2.44 -7.85
N ILE A 128 16.73 3.10 -6.99
CA ILE A 128 16.82 4.57 -6.93
C ILE A 128 18.00 5.14 -7.72
N LYS A 129 18.93 4.28 -8.10
CA LYS A 129 20.11 4.62 -8.91
C LYS A 129 20.34 3.53 -9.94
N PRO A 130 20.84 3.86 -11.13
CA PRO A 130 21.19 2.88 -12.14
C PRO A 130 22.14 1.80 -11.60
N LEU A 131 21.98 0.60 -12.12
CA LEU A 131 22.88 -0.52 -11.94
C LEU A 131 23.34 -0.97 -13.33
N ARG A 132 24.64 -1.22 -13.51
CA ARG A 132 25.15 -1.73 -14.78
C ARG A 132 24.50 -3.08 -15.11
N VAL A 133 23.87 -3.16 -16.28
CA VAL A 133 23.26 -4.39 -16.80
C VAL A 133 24.24 -5.07 -17.73
N GLY A 134 24.70 -6.26 -17.34
CA GLY A 134 25.59 -7.07 -18.16
C GLY A 134 24.80 -7.90 -19.18
N ARG A 135 23.79 -8.64 -18.71
CA ARG A 135 22.96 -9.50 -19.58
C ARG A 135 21.48 -9.44 -19.20
N LYS A 136 20.63 -9.29 -20.20
CA LYS A 136 19.15 -9.39 -20.09
C LYS A 136 18.73 -10.82 -20.40
N VAL A 137 17.83 -11.41 -19.59
CA VAL A 137 17.40 -12.80 -19.72
C VAL A 137 15.88 -12.96 -19.58
N GLY A 138 15.33 -14.01 -20.20
CA GLY A 138 13.92 -14.35 -20.18
C GLY A 138 13.65 -15.84 -20.35
N GLU A 139 12.40 -16.20 -20.65
CA GLU A 139 11.95 -17.58 -20.79
C GLU A 139 12.81 -18.41 -21.73
N GLY A 140 13.36 -19.52 -21.23
CA GLY A 140 14.10 -20.49 -22.01
C GLY A 140 15.59 -20.16 -22.20
N ASP A 141 16.06 -18.99 -21.77
CA ASP A 141 17.48 -18.67 -21.83
C ASP A 141 18.30 -19.61 -20.94
N THR A 142 19.54 -19.82 -21.37
CA THR A 142 20.54 -20.60 -20.64
C THR A 142 21.81 -19.79 -20.51
N ILE A 143 22.39 -19.81 -19.31
CA ILE A 143 23.66 -19.16 -19.00
C ILE A 143 24.65 -20.22 -18.52
N ASN A 144 25.76 -20.34 -19.22
CA ASN A 144 26.83 -21.23 -18.83
C ASN A 144 27.84 -20.50 -17.93
N TRP A 145 28.18 -21.12 -16.81
CA TRP A 145 29.24 -20.68 -15.92
C TRP A 145 30.07 -21.88 -15.51
N GLN A 146 31.33 -21.90 -15.96
CA GLN A 146 32.19 -23.07 -15.88
C GLN A 146 31.51 -24.29 -16.55
N ASP A 147 31.31 -25.40 -15.83
CA ASP A 147 30.61 -26.61 -16.29
C ASP A 147 29.14 -26.62 -15.85
N LEU A 148 28.64 -25.53 -15.27
CA LEU A 148 27.25 -25.43 -14.78
C LEU A 148 26.39 -24.66 -15.78
N GLU A 149 25.14 -25.08 -15.90
CA GLU A 149 24.13 -24.50 -16.76
C GLU A 149 22.98 -23.93 -15.92
N VAL A 150 22.77 -22.60 -15.99
CA VAL A 150 21.65 -21.90 -15.33
C VAL A 150 20.51 -21.70 -16.33
N LYS A 151 19.36 -22.30 -16.08
CA LYS A 151 18.15 -22.19 -16.91
C LYS A 151 17.25 -21.10 -16.37
N VAL A 152 16.69 -20.29 -17.26
CA VAL A 152 15.79 -19.18 -16.93
C VAL A 152 14.35 -19.55 -17.20
N LEU A 153 13.46 -19.18 -16.28
CA LEU A 153 12.02 -19.36 -16.37
C LEU A 153 11.32 -18.03 -16.06
N ASP A 154 10.47 -17.52 -16.98
CA ASP A 154 9.63 -16.35 -16.66
C ASP A 154 8.63 -16.71 -15.56
N THR A 155 8.66 -15.97 -14.47
CA THR A 155 7.78 -16.15 -13.31
C THR A 155 7.18 -14.80 -12.85
N PRO A 156 6.41 -14.13 -13.73
CA PRO A 156 5.72 -12.88 -13.37
C PRO A 156 4.67 -13.11 -12.28
N GLY A 157 4.25 -12.01 -11.67
CA GLY A 157 3.20 -11.97 -10.66
C GLY A 157 3.59 -11.08 -9.49
N TYR A 158 4.63 -11.41 -8.73
CA TYR A 158 5.11 -10.53 -7.66
C TYR A 158 5.66 -9.21 -8.20
N THR A 159 6.41 -9.28 -9.29
CA THR A 159 6.67 -8.15 -10.19
C THR A 159 6.26 -8.50 -11.62
N ARG A 160 6.17 -7.52 -12.51
CA ARG A 160 5.68 -7.73 -13.88
C ARG A 160 6.58 -8.60 -14.75
N GLY A 161 7.88 -8.59 -14.50
CA GLY A 161 8.87 -9.24 -15.35
C GLY A 161 9.80 -10.19 -14.61
N ALA A 162 9.44 -10.62 -13.39
CA ALA A 162 10.27 -11.52 -12.61
C ALA A 162 10.62 -12.81 -13.35
N VAL A 163 11.81 -13.34 -13.07
CA VAL A 163 12.29 -14.65 -13.54
C VAL A 163 12.73 -15.50 -12.35
N SER A 164 12.75 -16.81 -12.58
CA SER A 164 13.38 -17.78 -11.68
C SER A 164 14.55 -18.45 -12.39
N TYR A 165 15.58 -18.82 -11.62
CA TYR A 165 16.76 -19.51 -12.13
C TYR A 165 16.82 -20.93 -11.58
N PHE A 166 17.15 -21.88 -12.43
CA PHE A 166 17.32 -23.29 -12.06
C PHE A 166 18.72 -23.79 -12.43
N ILE A 167 19.35 -24.50 -11.50
CA ILE A 167 20.69 -25.03 -11.69
C ILE A 167 20.85 -26.36 -10.92
N ASN A 168 21.56 -27.30 -11.50
CA ASN A 168 21.97 -28.53 -10.81
C ASN A 168 23.41 -28.34 -10.29
N VAL A 169 23.58 -28.49 -8.97
CA VAL A 169 24.91 -28.43 -8.31
C VAL A 169 24.94 -29.53 -7.27
N ASP A 170 26.00 -30.33 -7.23
CA ASP A 170 26.17 -31.45 -6.28
C ASP A 170 24.99 -32.44 -6.31
N ASP A 171 24.48 -32.77 -7.51
CA ASP A 171 23.30 -33.62 -7.75
C ASP A 171 21.99 -33.11 -7.13
N ILE A 172 21.94 -31.83 -6.71
CA ILE A 172 20.76 -31.15 -6.17
C ILE A 172 20.27 -30.11 -7.17
N LYS A 173 18.98 -30.15 -7.49
CA LYS A 173 18.32 -29.18 -8.35
C LYS A 173 17.78 -27.99 -7.54
N TYR A 174 18.49 -26.88 -7.61
CA TYR A 174 18.11 -25.63 -6.96
C TYR A 174 17.21 -24.79 -7.85
N GLY A 175 16.19 -24.16 -7.25
CA GLY A 175 15.39 -23.09 -7.85
C GLY A 175 15.51 -21.78 -7.06
N PHE A 176 15.96 -20.71 -7.69
CA PHE A 176 16.03 -19.37 -7.12
C PHE A 176 14.86 -18.56 -7.65
N VAL A 177 13.87 -18.31 -6.80
CA VAL A 177 12.52 -17.93 -7.23
C VAL A 177 12.11 -16.49 -6.84
N GLY A 178 13.04 -15.71 -6.33
CA GLY A 178 12.72 -14.34 -5.90
C GLY A 178 11.71 -14.30 -4.75
N ASP A 179 10.75 -13.40 -4.84
CA ASP A 179 9.73 -13.18 -3.81
C ASP A 179 8.37 -13.82 -4.16
N ILE A 180 8.30 -14.71 -5.16
CA ILE A 180 7.02 -15.36 -5.52
C ILE A 180 6.51 -16.34 -4.46
N ILE A 181 7.36 -16.73 -3.52
CA ILE A 181 7.03 -17.57 -2.35
C ILE A 181 7.96 -17.20 -1.20
N PHE A 182 7.47 -17.27 0.03
CA PHE A 182 8.22 -17.12 1.27
C PHE A 182 8.02 -18.37 2.13
N GLY A 183 9.11 -18.95 2.62
CA GLY A 183 9.06 -20.07 3.56
C GLY A 183 8.13 -21.18 3.13
N ASP A 184 7.42 -21.75 4.08
CA ASP A 184 6.59 -22.94 3.87
C ASP A 184 5.19 -22.62 3.31
N GLY A 185 5.14 -21.90 2.18
CA GLY A 185 3.89 -21.57 1.48
C GLY A 185 3.25 -20.26 1.93
N GLN A 186 4.06 -19.25 2.14
CA GLN A 186 3.63 -17.88 2.45
C GLN A 186 4.03 -16.91 1.34
N LEU A 187 3.52 -15.68 1.40
CA LEU A 187 3.89 -14.55 0.58
C LEU A 187 4.36 -13.41 1.48
N PHE A 188 5.33 -12.62 1.05
CA PHE A 188 5.87 -11.54 1.88
C PHE A 188 4.89 -10.39 2.07
N ASP A 189 4.24 -9.95 0.99
CA ASP A 189 3.16 -8.95 0.98
C ASP A 189 2.20 -9.17 -0.20
N LEU A 190 1.00 -8.58 -0.12
CA LEU A 190 -0.02 -8.64 -1.16
C LEU A 190 -0.07 -7.37 -2.02
N TYR A 191 0.34 -6.22 -1.46
CA TYR A 191 0.28 -4.94 -2.17
C TYR A 191 1.22 -4.88 -3.38
N SER A 192 2.27 -5.68 -3.42
CA SER A 192 3.13 -5.81 -4.60
C SER A 192 2.42 -6.40 -5.82
N LEU A 193 1.29 -7.09 -5.63
CA LEU A 193 0.50 -7.67 -6.71
C LEU A 193 -0.54 -6.71 -7.30
N GLN A 194 -0.73 -5.51 -6.72
CA GLN A 194 -1.67 -4.51 -7.19
C GLN A 194 -1.35 -4.10 -8.63
N ASP A 195 -2.31 -4.27 -9.56
CA ASP A 195 -2.13 -3.90 -10.97
C ASP A 195 -3.47 -3.89 -11.71
N ALA A 196 -3.50 -3.28 -12.90
CA ALA A 196 -4.61 -3.40 -13.83
C ALA A 196 -4.88 -4.86 -14.21
N VAL A 197 -6.12 -5.14 -14.61
CA VAL A 197 -6.54 -6.45 -15.14
C VAL A 197 -7.29 -6.22 -16.44
N ASP A 198 -6.54 -6.13 -17.55
CA ASP A 198 -7.04 -5.72 -18.86
C ASP A 198 -8.16 -6.63 -19.39
N ASP A 199 -8.02 -7.94 -19.22
CA ASP A 199 -9.03 -8.92 -19.63
C ASP A 199 -10.39 -8.70 -18.96
N ALA A 200 -10.37 -8.22 -17.71
CA ALA A 200 -11.58 -7.89 -16.94
C ALA A 200 -11.99 -6.41 -17.11
N LYS A 201 -11.27 -5.65 -17.94
CA LYS A 201 -11.47 -4.20 -18.12
C LYS A 201 -11.40 -3.41 -16.81
N ILE A 202 -10.55 -3.87 -15.88
CA ILE A 202 -10.28 -3.22 -14.61
C ILE A 202 -8.99 -2.44 -14.75
N GLY A 203 -9.09 -1.11 -14.74
CA GLY A 203 -7.94 -0.21 -14.92
C GLY A 203 -7.09 -0.05 -13.66
N GLY A 204 -5.80 0.14 -13.84
CA GLY A 204 -4.84 0.68 -12.90
C GLY A 204 -4.94 0.19 -11.45
N TYR A 205 -5.14 1.13 -10.55
CA TYR A 205 -5.22 0.86 -9.12
C TYR A 205 -6.50 0.13 -8.66
N HIS A 206 -7.50 -0.07 -9.52
CA HIS A 206 -8.70 -0.86 -9.19
C HIS A 206 -8.47 -2.38 -9.21
N GLY A 207 -7.32 -2.84 -9.63
CA GLY A 207 -6.97 -4.27 -9.68
C GLY A 207 -6.38 -4.78 -8.37
N TYR A 208 -7.22 -4.98 -7.35
CA TYR A 208 -6.80 -5.57 -6.08
C TYR A 208 -6.09 -6.90 -6.29
N ALA A 209 -4.79 -6.96 -5.94
CA ALA A 209 -3.93 -8.10 -6.23
C ALA A 209 -4.03 -8.59 -7.69
N GLY A 210 -4.11 -7.66 -8.66
CA GLY A 210 -4.45 -7.93 -10.07
C GLY A 210 -3.55 -8.95 -10.76
N ARG A 211 -2.27 -9.08 -10.33
CA ARG A 211 -1.33 -10.08 -10.84
C ARG A 211 -1.39 -11.44 -10.14
N LEU A 212 -2.38 -11.66 -9.26
CA LEU A 212 -2.48 -12.91 -8.51
C LEU A 212 -2.63 -14.15 -9.41
N GLY A 213 -3.42 -14.04 -10.47
CA GLY A 213 -3.56 -15.14 -11.45
C GLY A 213 -2.25 -15.49 -12.15
N GLU A 214 -1.42 -14.48 -12.45
CA GLU A 214 -0.08 -14.68 -13.03
C GLU A 214 0.87 -15.34 -12.03
N LEU A 215 0.83 -14.91 -10.77
CA LEU A 215 1.62 -15.52 -9.69
C LEU A 215 1.28 -17.01 -9.54
N ILE A 216 0.01 -17.39 -9.53
CA ILE A 216 -0.42 -18.79 -9.43
C ILE A 216 0.08 -19.61 -10.63
N LYS A 217 -0.02 -19.06 -11.85
CA LYS A 217 0.54 -19.70 -13.06
C LYS A 217 2.06 -19.89 -12.93
N SER A 218 2.78 -18.91 -12.43
CA SER A 218 4.23 -18.96 -12.21
C SER A 218 4.61 -20.01 -11.16
N LEU A 219 3.88 -20.09 -10.06
CA LEU A 219 4.08 -21.10 -9.03
C LEU A 219 3.89 -22.52 -9.60
N ARG A 220 2.87 -22.75 -10.43
CA ARG A 220 2.66 -24.03 -11.12
C ARG A 220 3.81 -24.35 -12.09
N LYS A 221 4.29 -23.36 -12.85
CA LYS A 221 5.48 -23.52 -13.72
C LYS A 221 6.71 -23.94 -12.93
N VAL A 222 6.96 -23.32 -11.77
CA VAL A 222 8.07 -23.67 -10.87
C VAL A 222 7.91 -25.09 -10.32
N SER A 223 6.71 -25.47 -9.88
CA SER A 223 6.43 -26.83 -9.39
C SER A 223 6.69 -27.89 -10.46
N ASN A 224 6.31 -27.63 -11.72
CA ASN A 224 6.54 -28.53 -12.85
C ASN A 224 8.03 -28.71 -13.22
N ARG A 225 8.92 -27.87 -12.69
CA ARG A 225 10.37 -28.07 -12.85
C ARG A 225 10.93 -29.07 -11.84
N GLU A 226 10.14 -29.49 -10.86
CA GLU A 226 10.52 -30.47 -9.82
C GLU A 226 11.87 -30.13 -9.16
N PRO A 227 12.03 -28.93 -8.56
CA PRO A 227 13.24 -28.61 -7.80
C PRO A 227 13.30 -29.42 -6.50
N ASP A 228 14.51 -29.82 -6.09
CA ASP A 228 14.75 -30.42 -4.78
C ASP A 228 14.69 -29.36 -3.68
N ILE A 229 15.21 -28.18 -3.97
CA ILE A 229 15.30 -27.05 -3.04
C ILE A 229 14.88 -25.77 -3.74
N LEU A 230 13.99 -24.96 -3.12
CA LEU A 230 13.78 -23.58 -3.49
C LEU A 230 14.48 -22.65 -2.49
N VAL A 231 15.15 -21.65 -3.04
CA VAL A 231 15.74 -20.56 -2.27
C VAL A 231 15.07 -19.26 -2.71
N PRO A 232 14.14 -18.71 -1.90
CA PRO A 232 13.54 -17.42 -2.17
C PRO A 232 14.52 -16.27 -1.91
N ALA A 233 14.21 -15.07 -2.39
CA ALA A 233 15.03 -13.88 -2.10
C ALA A 233 15.01 -13.51 -0.62
N ARG A 234 13.97 -13.93 0.11
CA ARG A 234 13.82 -13.68 1.56
C ARG A 234 13.25 -14.89 2.28
N GLY A 235 13.61 -15.02 3.54
CA GLY A 235 13.09 -16.08 4.41
C GLY A 235 13.82 -17.41 4.26
N PRO A 236 13.29 -18.47 4.84
CA PRO A 236 13.95 -19.76 4.93
C PRO A 236 14.02 -20.50 3.59
N VAL A 237 15.01 -21.35 3.44
CA VAL A 237 15.15 -22.32 2.35
C VAL A 237 14.00 -23.35 2.42
N ILE A 238 13.40 -23.65 1.27
CA ILE A 238 12.24 -24.55 1.15
C ILE A 238 12.71 -25.91 0.66
N ARG A 239 12.61 -26.92 1.52
CA ARG A 239 13.05 -28.29 1.26
C ARG A 239 11.93 -29.25 0.82
N ASN A 240 10.70 -28.76 0.78
CA ASN A 240 9.55 -29.46 0.22
C ASN A 240 8.79 -28.51 -0.72
N PRO A 241 9.37 -28.19 -1.91
CA PRO A 241 8.85 -27.19 -2.83
C PRO A 241 7.40 -27.42 -3.24
N LYS A 242 7.06 -28.66 -3.63
CA LYS A 242 5.71 -28.98 -4.11
C LYS A 242 4.64 -28.68 -3.06
N ALA A 243 4.80 -29.18 -1.85
CA ALA A 243 3.83 -28.97 -0.78
C ALA A 243 3.73 -27.49 -0.34
N ALA A 244 4.84 -26.75 -0.34
CA ALA A 244 4.85 -25.31 -0.05
C ALA A 244 4.09 -24.51 -1.12
N ILE A 245 4.31 -24.81 -2.39
CA ILE A 245 3.62 -24.17 -3.52
C ILE A 245 2.11 -24.46 -3.47
N GLU A 246 1.72 -25.71 -3.26
CA GLU A 246 0.31 -26.10 -3.16
C GLU A 246 -0.40 -25.34 -2.04
N ARG A 247 0.17 -25.30 -0.82
CA ARG A 247 -0.37 -24.52 0.30
C ARG A 247 -0.51 -23.02 -0.01
N LEU A 248 0.49 -22.45 -0.69
CA LEU A 248 0.43 -21.04 -1.07
C LEU A 248 -0.72 -20.79 -2.04
N ILE A 249 -0.84 -21.60 -3.09
CA ILE A 249 -1.92 -21.47 -4.09
C ILE A 249 -3.30 -21.57 -3.41
N GLU A 250 -3.52 -22.59 -2.57
CA GLU A 250 -4.78 -22.75 -1.83
C GLU A 250 -5.11 -21.53 -0.96
N THR A 251 -4.11 -20.99 -0.26
CA THR A 251 -4.30 -19.84 0.63
C THR A 251 -4.59 -18.56 -0.17
N LEU A 252 -3.91 -18.35 -1.29
CA LEU A 252 -4.13 -17.23 -2.22
C LEU A 252 -5.54 -17.27 -2.81
N GLN A 253 -5.97 -18.43 -3.29
CA GLN A 253 -7.33 -18.64 -3.83
C GLN A 253 -8.40 -18.39 -2.77
N ALA A 254 -8.20 -18.91 -1.53
CA ALA A 254 -9.12 -18.66 -0.43
C ALA A 254 -9.21 -17.16 -0.03
N ALA A 255 -8.07 -16.46 -0.04
CA ALA A 255 -8.02 -15.02 0.24
C ALA A 255 -8.78 -14.23 -0.83
N TYR A 256 -8.54 -14.53 -2.11
CA TYR A 256 -9.15 -13.82 -3.22
C TYR A 256 -10.66 -14.10 -3.33
N LYS A 257 -11.08 -15.36 -3.15
CA LYS A 257 -12.49 -15.74 -3.09
C LYS A 257 -13.24 -15.00 -1.97
N ASN A 258 -12.59 -14.86 -0.80
CA ASN A 258 -13.15 -14.08 0.30
C ASN A 258 -13.21 -12.58 -0.03
N TYR A 259 -12.18 -12.02 -0.68
CA TYR A 259 -12.16 -10.63 -1.12
C TYR A 259 -13.35 -10.35 -2.05
N LEU A 260 -13.49 -11.12 -3.12
CA LEU A 260 -14.54 -10.92 -4.11
C LEU A 260 -15.94 -10.99 -3.50
N SER A 261 -16.18 -11.86 -2.52
CA SER A 261 -17.52 -12.18 -2.02
C SER A 261 -18.31 -11.01 -1.41
N ILE A 262 -17.66 -9.94 -0.99
CA ILE A 262 -18.28 -8.76 -0.37
C ILE A 262 -17.76 -7.45 -0.97
N ASN A 263 -17.23 -7.49 -2.19
CA ASN A 263 -16.58 -6.31 -2.79
C ASN A 263 -17.58 -5.45 -3.59
N ALA A 264 -17.42 -4.13 -3.47
CA ALA A 264 -18.22 -3.12 -4.18
C ALA A 264 -18.10 -3.21 -5.70
N GLY A 265 -16.98 -3.66 -6.22
CA GLY A 265 -16.75 -3.79 -7.64
C GLY A 265 -17.69 -4.76 -8.36
N HIS A 266 -18.31 -5.72 -7.63
CA HIS A 266 -19.34 -6.57 -8.20
C HIS A 266 -20.59 -5.76 -8.63
N TRP A 267 -20.86 -4.63 -7.96
CA TRP A 267 -21.89 -3.68 -8.41
C TRP A 267 -21.44 -2.87 -9.63
N TYR A 268 -20.24 -2.33 -9.61
CA TYR A 268 -19.73 -1.46 -10.67
C TYR A 268 -19.42 -2.20 -11.97
N PHE A 269 -18.79 -3.37 -11.88
CA PHE A 269 -18.21 -4.08 -13.01
C PHE A 269 -18.96 -5.36 -13.38
N LYS A 270 -19.93 -5.80 -12.56
CA LYS A 270 -20.84 -6.94 -12.84
C LYS A 270 -20.08 -8.16 -13.40
N ASP A 271 -20.36 -8.53 -14.66
CA ASP A 271 -19.80 -9.72 -15.30
C ASP A 271 -18.26 -9.70 -15.38
N ASN A 272 -17.62 -8.54 -15.37
CA ASN A 272 -16.15 -8.46 -15.35
C ASN A 272 -15.56 -9.02 -14.04
N TYR A 273 -16.33 -9.02 -12.95
CA TYR A 273 -15.91 -9.64 -11.68
C TYR A 273 -15.91 -11.17 -11.74
N GLU A 274 -16.76 -11.79 -12.56
CA GLU A 274 -16.66 -13.23 -12.86
C GLU A 274 -15.39 -13.55 -13.65
N VAL A 275 -14.96 -12.67 -14.56
CA VAL A 275 -13.67 -12.81 -15.26
C VAL A 275 -12.51 -12.74 -14.26
N LEU A 276 -12.54 -11.83 -13.28
CA LEU A 276 -11.54 -11.77 -12.21
C LEU A 276 -11.48 -13.08 -11.42
N ALA A 277 -12.64 -13.63 -11.05
CA ALA A 277 -12.72 -14.89 -10.32
C ALA A 277 -12.09 -16.03 -11.14
N ALA A 278 -12.44 -16.16 -12.41
CA ALA A 278 -11.95 -17.22 -13.30
C ALA A 278 -10.44 -17.19 -13.56
N ARG A 279 -9.77 -16.04 -13.37
CA ARG A 279 -8.31 -15.93 -13.50
C ARG A 279 -7.53 -16.59 -12.34
N VAL A 280 -8.17 -16.69 -11.18
CA VAL A 280 -7.52 -17.05 -9.91
C VAL A 280 -8.05 -18.36 -9.35
N LEU A 281 -9.35 -18.59 -9.47
CA LEU A 281 -10.04 -19.75 -8.90
C LEU A 281 -10.05 -20.93 -9.88
N GLU A 282 -10.22 -22.14 -9.34
CA GLU A 282 -10.45 -23.32 -10.18
C GLU A 282 -11.83 -23.27 -10.85
N PRO A 283 -12.05 -23.96 -12.00
CA PRO A 283 -13.31 -23.89 -12.74
C PRO A 283 -14.56 -24.24 -11.96
N ASP A 284 -14.44 -25.14 -10.97
CA ASP A 284 -15.55 -25.57 -10.11
C ASP A 284 -15.75 -24.70 -8.86
N ASP A 285 -14.83 -23.80 -8.61
CA ASP A 285 -14.89 -22.89 -7.47
C ASP A 285 -15.84 -21.72 -7.75
N LYS A 286 -16.90 -21.61 -6.96
CA LYS A 286 -17.85 -20.50 -7.04
C LYS A 286 -17.60 -19.46 -5.94
N VAL A 287 -17.71 -18.19 -6.28
CA VAL A 287 -17.73 -17.11 -5.31
C VAL A 287 -19.12 -17.05 -4.64
N ASP A 288 -19.12 -17.03 -3.31
CA ASP A 288 -20.34 -16.84 -2.51
C ASP A 288 -20.58 -15.32 -2.40
N TRP A 289 -21.14 -14.74 -3.47
CA TRP A 289 -21.44 -13.32 -3.56
C TRP A 289 -22.45 -12.90 -2.50
N ALA A 290 -22.17 -11.80 -1.80
CA ALA A 290 -23.16 -11.19 -0.92
C ALA A 290 -24.39 -10.75 -1.74
N PRO A 291 -25.61 -10.99 -1.25
CA PRO A 291 -26.81 -10.47 -1.91
C PRO A 291 -26.78 -8.94 -1.90
N TYR A 292 -27.25 -8.33 -2.97
CA TYR A 292 -27.32 -6.87 -3.06
C TYR A 292 -28.21 -6.29 -1.96
N ALA A 293 -27.77 -5.15 -1.43
CA ALA A 293 -28.61 -4.35 -0.54
C ALA A 293 -29.89 -3.93 -1.24
N GLU A 294 -30.95 -3.77 -0.46
CA GLU A 294 -32.22 -3.32 -0.98
C GLU A 294 -32.12 -1.87 -1.47
N THR A 295 -32.50 -1.62 -2.73
CA THR A 295 -32.71 -0.28 -3.26
C THR A 295 -34.07 0.21 -2.82
N ILE A 296 -34.12 1.15 -1.89
CA ILE A 296 -35.35 1.63 -1.27
C ILE A 296 -36.14 2.57 -2.19
N ARG A 297 -35.39 3.36 -2.98
CA ARG A 297 -35.97 4.33 -3.92
C ARG A 297 -35.20 4.32 -5.22
N LYS A 298 -35.87 4.56 -6.33
CA LYS A 298 -35.25 4.76 -7.64
C LYS A 298 -34.55 6.12 -7.79
N LYS A 299 -34.93 7.08 -6.93
CA LYS A 299 -34.38 8.45 -6.92
C LYS A 299 -34.18 8.90 -5.47
N PRO A 300 -33.18 9.76 -5.21
CA PRO A 300 -33.07 10.42 -3.91
C PRO A 300 -34.29 11.31 -3.63
N PRO A 301 -34.47 11.77 -2.38
CA PRO A 301 -35.46 12.79 -2.03
C PRO A 301 -35.29 14.06 -2.88
N ASP A 302 -36.38 14.81 -3.08
CA ASP A 302 -36.40 16.01 -3.95
C ASP A 302 -35.47 17.12 -3.44
N TRP A 303 -35.12 17.13 -2.15
CA TRP A 303 -34.16 18.05 -1.56
C TRP A 303 -32.69 17.66 -1.81
N ILE A 304 -32.44 16.55 -2.51
CA ILE A 304 -31.09 16.15 -2.97
C ILE A 304 -31.05 16.24 -4.49
N VAL A 305 -30.17 17.09 -5.00
CA VAL A 305 -29.91 17.20 -6.44
C VAL A 305 -28.63 16.43 -6.76
N PRO A 306 -28.72 15.28 -7.45
CA PRO A 306 -27.53 14.57 -7.94
C PRO A 306 -26.85 15.39 -9.04
N ILE A 307 -25.53 15.56 -8.92
CA ILE A 307 -24.71 16.28 -9.90
C ILE A 307 -23.45 15.45 -10.16
N HIS A 308 -23.46 14.62 -11.18
CA HIS A 308 -22.38 13.65 -11.43
C HIS A 308 -22.11 12.78 -10.18
N ASN A 309 -20.87 12.74 -9.68
CA ASN A 309 -20.49 12.09 -8.42
C ASN A 309 -20.58 13.02 -7.19
N SER A 310 -21.26 14.17 -7.30
CA SER A 310 -21.54 15.07 -6.18
C SER A 310 -23.03 15.06 -5.82
N ARG A 311 -23.36 15.53 -4.61
CA ARG A 311 -24.74 15.68 -4.15
C ARG A 311 -24.92 17.07 -3.58
N LEU A 312 -25.93 17.80 -4.07
CA LEU A 312 -26.32 19.09 -3.52
C LEU A 312 -27.57 18.89 -2.63
N VAL A 313 -27.42 19.13 -1.34
CA VAL A 313 -28.56 19.28 -0.42
C VAL A 313 -29.10 20.68 -0.62
N LEU A 314 -30.38 20.77 -0.98
CA LEU A 314 -31.07 22.03 -1.29
C LEU A 314 -32.14 22.28 -0.23
N SER A 315 -32.05 23.43 0.44
CA SER A 315 -33.02 23.85 1.44
C SER A 315 -34.30 24.46 0.78
N GLU A 316 -35.36 24.60 1.56
CA GLU A 316 -36.62 25.18 1.09
C GLU A 316 -36.49 26.65 0.67
N ASP A 317 -35.52 27.39 1.20
CA ASP A 317 -35.20 28.76 0.80
C ASP A 317 -34.23 28.85 -0.40
N GLY A 318 -33.88 27.70 -0.99
CA GLY A 318 -32.99 27.60 -2.13
C GLY A 318 -31.50 27.68 -1.77
N ALA A 319 -31.11 27.70 -0.49
CA ALA A 319 -29.71 27.59 -0.12
C ALA A 319 -29.20 26.16 -0.35
N GLY A 320 -27.92 26.02 -0.75
CA GLY A 320 -27.30 24.74 -1.07
C GLY A 320 -26.13 24.38 -0.14
N PHE A 321 -26.02 23.10 0.18
CA PHE A 321 -24.87 22.49 0.83
C PHE A 321 -24.35 21.34 -0.06
N LEU A 322 -23.17 21.50 -0.62
CA LEU A 322 -22.58 20.56 -1.58
C LEU A 322 -21.77 19.48 -0.87
N ILE A 323 -21.77 18.28 -1.42
CA ILE A 323 -20.94 17.16 -0.99
C ILE A 323 -20.05 16.79 -2.18
N ASP A 324 -18.75 16.99 -2.02
CA ASP A 324 -17.66 16.79 -2.99
C ASP A 324 -17.72 17.70 -4.23
N CYS A 325 -16.56 17.95 -4.84
CA CYS A 325 -16.42 18.70 -6.10
C CYS A 325 -15.16 18.27 -6.86
N GLY A 326 -15.25 17.17 -7.62
CA GLY A 326 -14.11 16.60 -8.33
C GLY A 326 -14.00 17.00 -9.79
N SER A 327 -15.05 17.55 -10.42
CA SER A 327 -15.02 17.86 -11.84
C SER A 327 -15.59 19.25 -12.17
N ARG A 328 -15.11 19.82 -13.27
CA ARG A 328 -15.61 21.11 -13.79
C ARG A 328 -17.09 21.08 -14.09
N ALA A 329 -17.60 19.95 -14.59
CA ALA A 329 -19.01 19.77 -14.89
C ALA A 329 -19.91 20.01 -13.68
N ILE A 330 -19.46 19.67 -12.46
CA ILE A 330 -20.18 19.94 -11.21
C ILE A 330 -20.35 21.46 -11.02
N ILE A 331 -19.27 22.22 -11.19
CA ILE A 331 -19.32 23.69 -11.07
C ILE A 331 -20.29 24.28 -12.08
N ASP A 332 -20.27 23.80 -13.32
CA ASP A 332 -21.12 24.30 -14.40
C ASP A 332 -22.61 24.02 -14.12
N GLU A 333 -22.95 22.86 -13.53
CA GLU A 333 -24.33 22.56 -13.08
C GLU A 333 -24.76 23.45 -11.89
N ILE A 334 -23.88 23.69 -10.91
CA ILE A 334 -24.15 24.62 -9.80
C ILE A 334 -24.42 26.05 -10.34
N ILE A 335 -23.70 26.48 -11.38
CA ILE A 335 -23.93 27.78 -12.04
C ILE A 335 -25.34 27.79 -12.69
N LYS A 336 -25.72 26.76 -13.44
CA LYS A 336 -27.04 26.66 -14.07
C LYS A 336 -28.18 26.69 -13.02
N LEU A 337 -28.02 25.96 -11.90
CA LEU A 337 -28.98 25.99 -10.81
C LEU A 337 -29.13 27.39 -10.20
N ARG A 338 -28.04 28.12 -10.04
CA ARG A 338 -28.06 29.51 -9.58
C ARG A 338 -28.73 30.44 -10.60
N ASP A 339 -28.36 30.34 -11.87
CA ASP A 339 -28.84 31.22 -12.92
C ASP A 339 -30.34 30.99 -13.24
N SER A 340 -30.83 29.78 -12.97
CA SER A 340 -32.29 29.47 -13.03
C SER A 340 -33.07 29.90 -11.78
N GLY A 341 -32.38 30.41 -10.74
CA GLY A 341 -33.01 30.80 -9.47
C GLY A 341 -33.33 29.62 -8.53
N LYS A 342 -33.01 28.38 -8.92
CA LYS A 342 -33.24 27.19 -8.07
C LYS A 342 -32.23 27.16 -6.89
N LEU A 343 -30.99 27.62 -7.10
CA LEU A 343 -30.00 27.80 -6.06
C LEU A 343 -29.81 29.28 -5.77
N THR A 344 -30.16 29.72 -4.56
CA THR A 344 -29.99 31.13 -4.14
C THR A 344 -28.55 31.42 -3.70
N LYS A 345 -27.92 30.49 -2.97
CA LYS A 345 -26.58 30.63 -2.43
C LYS A 345 -25.99 29.25 -2.11
N LEU A 346 -24.72 29.05 -2.44
CA LEU A 346 -23.97 27.90 -1.94
C LEU A 346 -23.40 28.26 -0.55
N GLU A 347 -23.88 27.60 0.51
CA GLU A 347 -23.54 27.94 1.90
C GLU A 347 -22.55 27.00 2.55
N GLY A 348 -22.21 25.86 1.92
CA GLY A 348 -21.20 24.94 2.43
C GLY A 348 -20.78 23.90 1.42
N LEU A 349 -19.60 23.34 1.63
CA LEU A 349 -19.05 22.18 0.95
C LEU A 349 -18.51 21.22 2.02
N PHE A 350 -18.86 19.95 1.92
CA PHE A 350 -18.25 18.87 2.68
C PHE A 350 -17.44 17.96 1.74
N ILE A 351 -16.25 17.57 2.14
CA ILE A 351 -15.40 16.65 1.36
C ILE A 351 -15.41 15.29 2.06
N THR A 352 -15.80 14.24 1.32
CA THR A 352 -15.88 12.89 1.88
C THR A 352 -14.50 12.23 1.98
N HIS A 353 -13.65 12.35 0.96
CA HIS A 353 -12.31 11.78 0.95
C HIS A 353 -11.40 12.45 -0.09
N TYR A 354 -10.12 12.09 -0.10
CA TYR A 354 -9.09 12.81 -0.84
C TYR A 354 -9.00 12.50 -2.34
N HIS A 355 -9.73 11.49 -2.86
CA HIS A 355 -9.62 11.14 -4.27
C HIS A 355 -9.94 12.32 -5.19
N ASP A 356 -9.27 12.38 -6.32
CA ASP A 356 -9.28 13.51 -7.25
C ASP A 356 -10.67 13.78 -7.85
N ASP A 357 -11.45 12.75 -8.08
CA ASP A 357 -12.83 12.87 -8.56
C ASP A 357 -13.82 13.40 -7.49
N HIS A 358 -13.34 13.61 -6.25
CA HIS A 358 -14.07 14.28 -5.15
C HIS A 358 -13.47 15.64 -4.79
N THR A 359 -12.20 15.90 -5.12
CA THR A 359 -11.48 17.07 -4.61
C THR A 359 -10.88 18.00 -5.66
N ASN A 360 -10.70 17.54 -6.90
CA ASN A 360 -9.87 18.23 -7.90
C ASN A 360 -10.33 19.65 -8.24
N GLU A 361 -11.62 19.93 -8.18
CA GLU A 361 -12.19 21.24 -8.52
C GLU A 361 -12.65 22.07 -7.31
N VAL A 362 -12.36 21.61 -6.07
CA VAL A 362 -12.73 22.35 -4.84
C VAL A 362 -12.20 23.78 -4.87
N ASN A 363 -10.93 23.98 -5.19
CA ASN A 363 -10.34 25.33 -5.26
C ASN A 363 -10.98 26.21 -6.33
N ALA A 364 -11.39 25.66 -7.48
CA ALA A 364 -12.09 26.40 -8.52
C ALA A 364 -13.52 26.79 -8.08
N LEU A 365 -14.22 25.89 -7.39
CA LEU A 365 -15.52 26.17 -6.78
C LEU A 365 -15.41 27.31 -5.76
N LEU A 366 -14.41 27.27 -4.86
CA LEU A 366 -14.22 28.30 -3.81
C LEU A 366 -13.89 29.68 -4.37
N ARG A 367 -13.13 29.75 -5.45
CA ARG A 367 -12.89 31.04 -6.15
C ARG A 367 -14.19 31.68 -6.61
N ARG A 368 -15.19 30.87 -7.00
CA ARG A 368 -16.44 31.36 -7.56
C ARG A 368 -17.53 31.60 -6.50
N PHE A 369 -17.67 30.70 -5.52
CA PHE A 369 -18.80 30.70 -4.59
C PHE A 369 -18.43 31.14 -3.16
N LYS A 370 -17.17 31.08 -2.79
CA LYS A 370 -16.64 31.54 -1.47
C LYS A 370 -17.39 30.95 -0.27
N CYS A 371 -17.77 29.66 -0.33
CA CYS A 371 -18.42 28.98 0.77
C CYS A 371 -17.39 28.32 1.72
N PRO A 372 -17.74 28.07 2.99
CA PRO A 372 -16.92 27.30 3.90
C PRO A 372 -16.79 25.83 3.44
N VAL A 373 -15.63 25.22 3.73
CA VAL A 373 -15.36 23.80 3.44
C VAL A 373 -15.16 23.04 4.75
N TYR A 374 -15.86 21.94 4.91
CA TYR A 374 -15.85 21.10 6.10
C TYR A 374 -15.16 19.77 5.83
N ALA A 375 -14.36 19.30 6.80
CA ALA A 375 -13.74 17.99 6.83
C ALA A 375 -13.55 17.51 8.27
N CYS A 376 -13.45 16.21 8.52
CA CYS A 376 -13.11 15.71 9.83
C CYS A 376 -11.60 15.87 10.14
N GLN A 377 -11.28 15.86 11.44
CA GLN A 377 -9.92 16.09 11.95
C GLN A 377 -8.90 15.09 11.35
N ASP A 378 -9.30 13.83 11.18
CA ASP A 378 -8.42 12.75 10.71
C ASP A 378 -8.04 12.89 9.23
N SER A 379 -8.85 13.61 8.45
CA SER A 379 -8.62 13.86 7.01
C SER A 379 -7.99 15.22 6.71
N LYS A 380 -7.80 16.08 7.74
CA LYS A 380 -7.32 17.45 7.57
C LYS A 380 -6.02 17.55 6.78
N ASP A 381 -4.98 16.86 7.23
CA ASP A 381 -3.64 17.06 6.68
C ASP A 381 -3.52 16.62 5.21
N ILE A 382 -4.18 15.52 4.82
CA ILE A 382 -4.14 15.08 3.42
C ILE A 382 -4.88 16.05 2.49
N PHE A 383 -5.92 16.73 2.96
CA PHE A 383 -6.59 17.76 2.18
C PHE A 383 -5.77 19.04 2.07
N GLU A 384 -5.08 19.46 3.14
CA GLU A 384 -4.26 20.67 3.13
C GLU A 384 -2.91 20.45 2.42
N ASN A 385 -2.31 19.27 2.59
CA ASN A 385 -0.95 18.94 2.17
C ASN A 385 -0.86 17.64 1.32
N PRO A 386 -1.63 17.48 0.24
CA PRO A 386 -1.63 16.23 -0.55
C PRO A 386 -0.25 15.85 -1.08
N GLY A 387 0.61 16.84 -1.37
CA GLY A 387 2.00 16.62 -1.78
C GLY A 387 2.86 15.87 -0.77
N ALA A 388 2.49 15.89 0.51
CA ALA A 388 3.18 15.18 1.58
C ALA A 388 2.86 13.67 1.63
N TYR A 389 1.98 13.19 0.75
CA TYR A 389 1.52 11.80 0.72
C TYR A 389 1.89 11.11 -0.59
N ARG A 390 1.99 9.79 -0.54
CA ARG A 390 1.96 8.89 -1.69
C ARG A 390 0.79 7.94 -1.50
N LEU A 391 -0.31 8.28 -2.11
CA LEU A 391 -1.55 7.50 -2.15
C LEU A 391 -2.14 7.62 -3.55
N PRO A 392 -2.99 6.69 -4.01
CA PRO A 392 -3.60 6.77 -5.33
C PRO A 392 -4.57 7.95 -5.42
N CYS A 393 -4.76 8.49 -6.61
CA CYS A 393 -5.78 9.51 -6.91
C CYS A 393 -5.70 10.78 -6.04
N LEU A 394 -4.51 11.23 -5.69
CA LEU A 394 -4.33 12.51 -5.01
C LEU A 394 -4.53 13.70 -5.97
N THR A 395 -5.05 14.82 -5.48
CA THR A 395 -4.92 16.10 -6.17
C THR A 395 -3.53 16.71 -5.95
N SER A 396 -3.09 17.56 -6.84
CA SER A 396 -1.82 18.28 -6.68
C SER A 396 -1.93 19.54 -5.80
N GLN A 397 -3.14 19.98 -5.51
CA GLN A 397 -3.42 21.25 -4.80
C GLN A 397 -4.15 21.00 -3.50
N GLY A 398 -3.59 21.49 -2.40
CA GLY A 398 -4.25 21.47 -1.10
C GLY A 398 -5.47 22.39 -1.04
N VAL A 399 -6.42 22.04 -0.21
CA VAL A 399 -7.63 22.85 0.05
C VAL A 399 -7.35 23.79 1.22
N PRO A 400 -7.37 25.10 1.01
CA PRO A 400 -7.07 26.06 2.07
C PRO A 400 -8.27 26.31 2.99
N ASN A 401 -7.99 26.72 4.22
CA ASN A 401 -8.99 27.23 5.18
C ASN A 401 -10.13 26.24 5.49
N LEU A 402 -9.81 24.96 5.66
CA LEU A 402 -10.75 23.95 6.07
C LEU A 402 -11.34 24.27 7.45
N ILE A 403 -12.66 24.16 7.57
CA ILE A 403 -13.34 24.08 8.87
C ILE A 403 -13.28 22.64 9.33
N VAL A 404 -12.38 22.39 10.27
CA VAL A 404 -12.14 21.05 10.80
C VAL A 404 -13.09 20.78 11.94
N VAL A 405 -13.83 19.68 11.83
CA VAL A 405 -14.79 19.25 12.84
C VAL A 405 -14.40 17.91 13.47
N PRO A 406 -14.68 17.69 14.76
CA PRO A 406 -14.43 16.40 15.40
C PRO A 406 -15.46 15.35 14.91
N ASP A 407 -15.11 14.07 15.02
CA ASP A 407 -16.02 12.95 14.77
C ASP A 407 -17.29 13.08 15.63
N GLY A 408 -18.46 12.93 15.00
CA GLY A 408 -19.77 13.09 15.63
C GLY A 408 -20.20 14.55 15.82
N HIS A 409 -19.49 15.54 15.25
CA HIS A 409 -19.91 16.95 15.32
C HIS A 409 -21.28 17.15 14.70
N LYS A 410 -22.13 17.91 15.40
CA LYS A 410 -23.49 18.25 14.97
C LYS A 410 -23.60 19.74 14.65
N MET A 411 -24.23 20.05 13.52
CA MET A 411 -24.48 21.41 13.09
C MET A 411 -25.91 21.55 12.58
N ARG A 412 -26.61 22.57 13.05
CA ARG A 412 -27.89 22.95 12.44
C ARG A 412 -27.63 23.78 11.19
N TRP A 413 -28.23 23.39 10.07
CA TRP A 413 -28.22 24.16 8.83
C TRP A 413 -29.64 24.12 8.22
N LYS A 414 -30.28 25.29 8.20
CA LYS A 414 -31.69 25.41 7.73
C LYS A 414 -32.61 24.42 8.46
N GLU A 415 -33.46 23.69 7.71
CA GLU A 415 -34.32 22.61 8.19
C GLU A 415 -33.61 21.26 8.37
N PHE A 416 -32.27 21.24 8.29
CA PHE A 416 -31.46 20.02 8.42
C PHE A 416 -30.57 20.03 9.67
N ASN A 417 -30.43 18.86 10.29
CA ASN A 417 -29.36 18.57 11.23
C ASN A 417 -28.27 17.79 10.49
N LEU A 418 -27.06 18.33 10.48
CA LEU A 418 -25.88 17.72 9.86
C LEU A 418 -25.03 17.10 10.94
N THR A 419 -24.65 15.81 10.79
CA THR A 419 -23.68 15.16 11.69
C THR A 419 -22.53 14.62 10.87
N PHE A 420 -21.33 15.08 11.19
CA PHE A 420 -20.09 14.75 10.50
C PHE A 420 -19.41 13.56 11.20
N TYR A 421 -19.00 12.56 10.43
CA TYR A 421 -18.36 11.37 10.97
C TYR A 421 -17.04 11.09 10.29
N TYR A 422 -16.00 10.76 11.06
CA TYR A 422 -14.87 10.00 10.54
C TYR A 422 -15.36 8.61 10.16
N PHE A 423 -15.17 8.21 8.90
CA PHE A 423 -15.73 6.99 8.36
C PHE A 423 -14.74 6.28 7.43
N PRO A 424 -13.65 5.70 7.96
CA PRO A 424 -12.51 5.19 7.21
C PRO A 424 -12.85 3.93 6.40
N GLY A 425 -13.71 4.07 5.40
CA GLY A 425 -14.17 3.00 4.53
C GLY A 425 -13.22 2.72 3.37
N GLN A 426 -13.49 3.33 2.20
CA GLN A 426 -12.68 3.11 1.00
C GLN A 426 -11.19 3.45 1.23
N THR A 427 -10.93 4.49 2.00
CA THR A 427 -9.58 4.86 2.43
C THR A 427 -9.50 5.10 3.94
N LEU A 428 -8.28 5.12 4.49
CA LEU A 428 -8.07 5.50 5.89
C LEU A 428 -8.45 6.97 6.16
N TYR A 429 -8.41 7.82 5.13
CA TYR A 429 -8.70 9.26 5.18
C TYR A 429 -10.05 9.52 4.52
N HIS A 430 -11.13 9.10 5.18
CA HIS A 430 -12.47 9.14 4.62
C HIS A 430 -13.49 9.53 5.69
N ASP A 431 -14.42 10.39 5.32
CA ASP A 431 -15.44 10.99 6.15
C ASP A 431 -16.84 10.71 5.58
N ALA A 432 -17.89 10.87 6.39
CA ALA A 432 -19.28 10.70 5.98
C ALA A 432 -20.15 11.77 6.63
N LEU A 433 -21.31 12.07 6.01
CA LEU A 433 -22.24 13.08 6.47
C LEU A 433 -23.66 12.50 6.63
N LEU A 434 -24.19 12.51 7.84
CA LEU A 434 -25.61 12.24 8.09
C LEU A 434 -26.38 13.56 7.99
N VAL A 435 -27.37 13.59 7.11
CA VAL A 435 -28.32 14.70 6.95
C VAL A 435 -29.69 14.25 7.40
N GLU A 436 -30.26 14.90 8.40
CA GLU A 436 -31.58 14.64 8.96
C GLU A 436 -32.48 15.85 8.73
N LYS A 437 -33.56 15.71 7.92
CA LYS A 437 -34.53 16.76 7.69
C LYS A 437 -35.56 16.79 8.85
N ASP A 438 -36.17 17.94 9.12
CA ASP A 438 -37.16 18.11 10.21
C ASP A 438 -38.37 17.21 10.10
N ASP A 439 -38.72 16.73 8.90
CA ASP A 439 -39.78 15.76 8.67
C ASP A 439 -39.43 14.31 9.07
N GLY A 440 -38.20 14.10 9.53
CA GLY A 440 -37.67 12.81 10.00
C GLY A 440 -36.96 11.99 8.94
N GLU A 441 -36.86 12.45 7.69
CA GLU A 441 -36.12 11.76 6.64
C GLU A 441 -34.60 11.88 6.89
N LYS A 442 -33.85 10.76 6.77
CA LYS A 442 -32.44 10.69 7.09
C LYS A 442 -31.63 10.05 5.96
N ILE A 443 -30.63 10.76 5.48
CA ILE A 443 -29.71 10.28 4.46
C ILE A 443 -28.28 10.32 5.00
N PHE A 444 -27.59 9.19 4.87
CA PHE A 444 -26.19 9.06 5.24
C PHE A 444 -25.35 9.00 3.97
N PHE A 445 -24.68 10.09 3.65
CA PHE A 445 -23.72 10.20 2.55
C PHE A 445 -22.41 9.59 3.00
N ILE A 446 -22.04 8.48 2.37
CA ILE A 446 -20.92 7.62 2.79
C ILE A 446 -19.73 7.69 1.83
N GLY A 447 -19.65 8.74 1.00
CA GLY A 447 -18.65 8.78 -0.07
C GLY A 447 -18.70 7.50 -0.90
N ASP A 448 -17.55 6.90 -1.12
CA ASP A 448 -17.42 5.67 -1.92
C ASP A 448 -17.33 4.39 -1.07
N SER A 449 -17.50 4.49 0.25
CA SER A 449 -17.19 3.37 1.15
C SER A 449 -17.96 2.08 0.88
N PHE A 450 -19.20 2.16 0.39
CA PHE A 450 -20.06 0.99 0.15
C PHE A 450 -20.90 1.16 -1.10
N THR A 451 -21.12 0.06 -1.83
CA THR A 451 -22.16 -0.08 -2.85
C THR A 451 -23.19 -1.11 -2.41
N PRO A 452 -24.30 -1.31 -3.13
CA PRO A 452 -25.25 -2.39 -2.80
C PRO A 452 -24.64 -3.79 -2.72
N SER A 453 -23.48 -4.05 -3.33
CA SER A 453 -22.80 -5.37 -3.27
C SER A 453 -21.82 -5.54 -2.12
N GLY A 454 -21.43 -4.46 -1.44
CA GLY A 454 -20.50 -4.56 -0.30
C GLY A 454 -19.53 -3.40 -0.14
N ILE A 455 -18.35 -3.70 0.40
CA ILE A 455 -17.30 -2.75 0.76
C ILE A 455 -16.43 -2.40 -0.45
N ASP A 456 -16.00 -1.15 -0.52
CA ASP A 456 -15.15 -0.65 -1.62
C ASP A 456 -13.66 -0.61 -1.24
N ASP A 457 -13.06 -1.79 -1.16
CA ASP A 457 -11.66 -1.99 -0.81
C ASP A 457 -10.80 -2.42 -2.02
N TYR A 458 -11.05 -1.82 -3.16
CA TYR A 458 -10.44 -2.18 -4.46
C TYR A 458 -8.93 -1.96 -4.54
N CYS A 459 -8.37 -1.12 -3.69
CA CYS A 459 -6.96 -0.75 -3.76
C CYS A 459 -6.25 -0.95 -2.41
N LEU A 460 -5.24 -1.81 -2.39
CA LEU A 460 -4.43 -2.06 -1.20
C LEU A 460 -3.68 -0.79 -0.73
N GLN A 461 -3.37 0.13 -1.63
CA GLN A 461 -2.67 1.37 -1.31
C GLN A 461 -3.55 2.40 -0.57
N ASN A 462 -4.87 2.23 -0.58
CA ASN A 462 -5.80 3.05 0.19
C ASN A 462 -5.76 2.80 1.71
N ARG A 463 -4.98 1.82 2.17
CA ARG A 463 -4.79 1.50 3.58
C ARG A 463 -6.07 1.03 4.28
N ASN A 464 -6.76 0.05 3.68
CA ASN A 464 -7.91 -0.62 4.30
C ASN A 464 -7.45 -1.59 5.40
N LEU A 465 -7.33 -1.12 6.64
CA LEU A 465 -6.75 -1.86 7.76
C LEU A 465 -7.76 -2.84 8.39
N LEU A 466 -7.30 -4.06 8.68
CA LEU A 466 -8.09 -5.12 9.31
C LEU A 466 -7.96 -5.14 10.85
N HIS A 467 -7.94 -3.98 11.48
CA HIS A 467 -7.96 -3.85 12.94
C HIS A 467 -9.36 -3.57 13.46
N LYS A 468 -9.67 -4.12 14.65
CA LYS A 468 -10.90 -3.75 15.35
C LYS A 468 -10.89 -2.24 15.63
N GLY A 469 -11.93 -1.54 15.24
CA GLY A 469 -12.05 -0.09 15.40
C GLY A 469 -11.32 0.74 14.34
N MET A 470 -10.91 0.11 13.23
CA MET A 470 -10.31 0.80 12.07
C MET A 470 -10.89 0.25 10.77
N GLY A 471 -10.74 1.00 9.68
CA GLY A 471 -11.20 0.58 8.34
C GLY A 471 -12.66 0.14 8.36
N TYR A 472 -12.98 -0.86 7.55
CA TYR A 472 -14.35 -1.37 7.45
C TYR A 472 -14.90 -2.00 8.72
N PHE A 473 -14.07 -2.49 9.64
CA PHE A 473 -14.55 -2.90 10.95
C PHE A 473 -15.14 -1.75 11.75
N TYR A 474 -14.57 -0.55 11.63
CA TYR A 474 -15.12 0.66 12.24
C TYR A 474 -16.45 1.06 11.57
N CYS A 475 -16.46 1.17 10.23
CA CYS A 475 -17.65 1.57 9.47
C CYS A 475 -18.84 0.63 9.70
N LEU A 476 -18.62 -0.68 9.61
CA LEU A 476 -19.70 -1.67 9.83
C LEU A 476 -20.19 -1.67 11.27
N ALA A 477 -19.32 -1.49 12.26
CA ALA A 477 -19.74 -1.36 13.66
C ALA A 477 -20.55 -0.06 13.88
N HIS A 478 -20.21 1.01 13.17
CA HIS A 478 -20.96 2.26 13.19
C HIS A 478 -22.37 2.07 12.58
N LEU A 479 -22.46 1.50 11.37
CA LEU A 479 -23.74 1.19 10.72
C LEU A 479 -24.62 0.25 11.58
N GLN A 480 -24.02 -0.71 12.27
CA GLN A 480 -24.75 -1.63 13.16
C GLN A 480 -25.38 -0.91 14.35
N LYS A 481 -24.74 0.15 14.86
CA LYS A 481 -25.25 0.96 15.99
C LYS A 481 -26.32 1.96 15.59
N MET A 482 -26.23 2.50 14.38
CA MET A 482 -27.11 3.56 13.87
C MET A 482 -28.46 2.96 13.61
N ARG A 483 -29.18 2.22 13.99
CA ARG A 483 -30.51 1.70 13.63
C ARG A 483 -30.91 1.92 12.16
N PRO A 484 -31.68 1.06 11.52
CA PRO A 484 -31.94 1.07 10.06
C PRO A 484 -32.99 2.11 9.62
N ASP A 485 -33.06 3.27 10.24
CA ASP A 485 -33.98 4.36 9.91
C ASP A 485 -33.34 5.42 8.98
N TYR A 486 -32.16 5.19 8.45
CA TYR A 486 -31.48 6.01 7.47
C TYR A 486 -31.29 5.26 6.15
N LEU A 487 -31.12 6.01 5.07
CA LEU A 487 -30.74 5.49 3.77
C LEU A 487 -29.29 5.88 3.46
N LEU A 488 -28.56 4.99 2.82
CA LEU A 488 -27.20 5.23 2.35
C LEU A 488 -27.23 5.82 0.94
N ILE A 489 -26.38 6.80 0.68
CA ILE A 489 -26.03 7.27 -0.67
C ILE A 489 -24.51 7.22 -0.82
N ASN A 490 -24.07 6.47 -1.81
CA ASN A 490 -22.70 6.48 -2.31
C ASN A 490 -22.59 7.55 -3.41
N GLN A 491 -21.40 8.14 -3.60
CA GLN A 491 -21.23 9.22 -4.57
C GLN A 491 -21.32 8.75 -6.02
N HIS A 492 -21.05 7.48 -6.32
CA HIS A 492 -21.22 6.86 -7.65
C HIS A 492 -22.54 6.08 -7.80
N VAL A 493 -23.33 5.94 -6.74
CA VAL A 493 -24.64 5.26 -6.76
C VAL A 493 -25.72 6.27 -6.37
N VAL A 494 -26.56 6.63 -7.34
CA VAL A 494 -27.59 7.68 -7.12
C VAL A 494 -28.75 7.15 -6.29
N GLU A 495 -29.11 5.87 -6.47
CA GLU A 495 -30.24 5.25 -5.79
C GLU A 495 -29.94 5.00 -4.31
N PRO A 496 -30.76 5.55 -3.40
CA PRO A 496 -30.62 5.28 -1.98
C PRO A 496 -30.86 3.81 -1.65
N PHE A 497 -29.98 3.21 -0.86
CA PHE A 497 -30.05 1.81 -0.49
C PHE A 497 -29.89 1.61 1.03
N ARG A 498 -30.15 0.40 1.50
CA ARG A 498 -30.02 0.03 2.92
C ARG A 498 -29.53 -1.40 3.07
N TYR A 499 -28.58 -1.60 3.96
CA TYR A 499 -28.20 -2.93 4.39
C TYR A 499 -29.08 -3.42 5.54
N SER A 500 -29.51 -4.68 5.47
CA SER A 500 -30.07 -5.36 6.62
C SER A 500 -29.02 -5.61 7.69
N GLN A 501 -29.44 -5.80 8.94
CA GLN A 501 -28.54 -6.18 10.03
C GLN A 501 -27.84 -7.52 9.78
N GLU A 502 -28.47 -8.40 9.00
CA GLU A 502 -27.87 -9.68 8.59
C GLU A 502 -26.73 -9.47 7.60
N GLN A 503 -26.90 -8.61 6.58
CA GLN A 503 -25.85 -8.26 5.62
C GLN A 503 -24.65 -7.60 6.31
N ILE A 504 -24.89 -6.71 7.28
CA ILE A 504 -23.81 -6.08 8.06
C ILE A 504 -23.03 -7.16 8.84
N ARG A 505 -23.73 -8.07 9.55
CA ARG A 505 -23.08 -9.17 10.27
C ARG A 505 -22.31 -10.10 9.32
N HIS A 506 -22.86 -10.38 8.15
CA HIS A 506 -22.20 -11.18 7.11
C HIS A 506 -20.86 -10.55 6.68
N MET A 507 -20.85 -9.26 6.34
CA MET A 507 -19.62 -8.54 5.96
C MET A 507 -18.58 -8.54 7.09
N ILE A 508 -19.00 -8.34 8.34
CA ILE A 508 -18.09 -8.44 9.50
C ILE A 508 -17.48 -9.84 9.60
N ALA A 509 -18.28 -10.89 9.45
CA ALA A 509 -17.80 -12.27 9.50
C ALA A 509 -16.83 -12.59 8.36
N LYS A 510 -17.09 -12.08 7.14
CA LYS A 510 -16.17 -12.21 5.98
C LYS A 510 -14.84 -11.49 6.23
N LEU A 511 -14.84 -10.27 6.78
CA LEU A 511 -13.61 -9.56 7.16
C LEU A 511 -12.82 -10.28 8.25
N GLN A 512 -13.49 -10.85 9.26
CA GLN A 512 -12.83 -11.68 10.26
C GLN A 512 -12.21 -12.93 9.64
N LYS A 513 -12.90 -13.57 8.70
CA LYS A 513 -12.37 -14.71 7.93
C LYS A 513 -11.17 -14.28 7.09
N ARG A 514 -11.24 -13.14 6.41
CA ARG A 514 -10.13 -12.56 5.63
C ARG A 514 -8.89 -12.37 6.51
N LYS A 515 -9.04 -11.74 7.67
CA LYS A 515 -7.94 -11.55 8.60
C LYS A 515 -7.27 -12.90 9.00
N ARG A 516 -8.06 -13.95 9.28
CA ARG A 516 -7.51 -15.28 9.60
C ARG A 516 -6.78 -15.93 8.41
N ILE A 517 -7.27 -15.75 7.18
CA ILE A 517 -6.60 -16.28 5.99
C ILE A 517 -5.28 -15.53 5.77
N LEU A 518 -5.29 -14.21 5.84
CA LEU A 518 -4.09 -13.39 5.65
C LEU A 518 -3.05 -13.59 6.76
N SER A 519 -3.47 -13.94 7.99
CA SER A 519 -2.53 -14.33 9.07
C SER A 519 -1.78 -15.64 8.78
N LYS A 520 -2.33 -16.52 7.93
CA LYS A 520 -1.63 -17.71 7.44
C LYS A 520 -0.78 -17.41 6.21
N LEU A 521 -1.25 -16.48 5.38
CA LEU A 521 -0.59 -16.10 4.12
C LEU A 521 0.75 -15.39 4.37
N PHE A 522 0.83 -14.55 5.38
CA PHE A 522 2.02 -13.71 5.60
C PHE A 522 2.92 -14.23 6.72
N PRO A 523 4.24 -13.97 6.64
CA PRO A 523 5.21 -14.33 7.70
C PRO A 523 5.22 -13.35 8.88
N TRP A 524 4.40 -12.29 8.81
CA TRP A 524 4.29 -11.27 9.84
C TRP A 524 3.46 -11.74 11.04
N ASP A 525 3.72 -11.21 12.21
CA ASP A 525 2.91 -11.46 13.42
C ASP A 525 1.50 -10.82 13.34
N GLU A 526 1.32 -9.86 12.45
CA GLU A 526 0.05 -9.20 12.15
C GLU A 526 -0.12 -9.01 10.63
N PRO A 527 -1.22 -9.52 10.03
CA PRO A 527 -1.39 -9.51 8.58
C PRO A 527 -1.47 -8.11 7.95
N ASN A 528 -1.77 -7.08 8.72
CA ASN A 528 -1.79 -5.72 8.19
C ASN A 528 -0.44 -5.25 7.65
N TYR A 529 0.70 -5.77 8.13
CA TYR A 529 2.01 -5.48 7.52
C TYR A 529 2.12 -5.95 6.07
N GLY A 530 1.40 -7.00 5.70
CA GLY A 530 1.39 -7.53 4.32
C GLY A 530 0.38 -6.87 3.38
N ILE A 531 -0.53 -6.04 3.89
CA ILE A 531 -1.53 -5.30 3.09
C ILE A 531 -1.38 -3.78 3.16
N ASP A 532 -0.71 -3.22 4.16
CA ASP A 532 -0.45 -1.79 4.29
C ASP A 532 0.97 -1.44 3.81
N GLU A 533 1.13 -1.04 2.56
CA GLU A 533 2.45 -0.62 2.05
C GLU A 533 3.01 0.59 2.81
N ARG A 534 2.15 1.38 3.48
CA ARG A 534 2.47 2.64 4.14
C ARG A 534 2.57 2.56 5.66
N TRP A 535 2.68 1.35 6.22
CA TRP A 535 2.89 1.19 7.66
C TRP A 535 4.18 1.86 8.16
N ALA A 536 5.19 1.95 7.28
CA ALA A 536 6.37 2.79 7.47
C ALA A 536 6.50 3.74 6.27
N ARG A 537 6.51 5.05 6.52
CA ARG A 537 6.53 6.09 5.49
C ARG A 537 7.41 7.26 5.89
N ILE A 538 8.00 7.94 4.92
CA ILE A 538 8.68 9.22 5.12
C ILE A 538 7.69 10.34 4.86
N TYR A 539 7.61 11.30 5.77
CA TYR A 539 6.74 12.48 5.70
C TYR A 539 7.60 13.76 5.81
N PRO A 540 7.38 14.78 4.99
CA PRO A 540 6.56 14.75 3.77
C PRO A 540 7.15 13.82 2.70
N TYR A 541 6.28 13.21 1.88
CA TYR A 541 6.71 12.32 0.79
C TYR A 541 7.43 13.09 -0.34
N GLY A 542 6.86 14.22 -0.77
CA GLY A 542 7.43 15.10 -1.79
C GLY A 542 7.68 16.49 -1.22
N GLN A 543 8.90 17.00 -1.42
CA GLN A 543 9.29 18.36 -1.02
C GLN A 543 10.05 19.04 -2.15
N LYS A 544 9.70 20.31 -2.42
CA LYS A 544 10.51 21.22 -3.24
C LYS A 544 11.47 21.96 -2.33
N ILE A 545 12.74 21.90 -2.64
CA ILE A 545 13.81 22.44 -1.82
C ILE A 545 14.77 23.29 -2.65
N ARG A 546 15.51 24.18 -2.01
CA ARG A 546 16.57 24.99 -2.61
C ARG A 546 17.94 24.50 -2.21
N PRO A 547 18.98 24.68 -3.05
CA PRO A 547 20.35 24.47 -2.62
C PRO A 547 20.66 25.21 -1.31
N GLY A 548 21.39 24.57 -0.40
CA GLY A 548 21.73 25.11 0.91
C GLY A 548 20.62 25.10 1.98
N GLN A 549 19.43 24.63 1.65
CA GLN A 549 18.29 24.56 2.57
C GLN A 549 18.41 23.33 3.47
N ASN A 550 18.23 23.49 4.80
CA ASN A 550 18.01 22.36 5.69
C ASN A 550 16.56 21.88 5.55
N VAL A 551 16.38 20.57 5.54
CA VAL A 551 15.07 19.92 5.37
C VAL A 551 14.80 18.97 6.53
N GLU A 552 13.63 19.09 7.13
CA GLU A 552 13.16 18.12 8.10
C GLU A 552 12.37 17.01 7.43
N ILE A 553 12.63 15.76 7.82
CA ILE A 553 11.83 14.59 7.48
C ILE A 553 11.46 13.83 8.73
N THR A 554 10.30 13.22 8.70
CA THR A 554 9.82 12.33 9.76
C THR A 554 9.56 10.95 9.18
N VAL A 555 10.19 9.92 9.73
CA VAL A 555 9.80 8.55 9.43
C VAL A 555 8.70 8.15 10.40
N ILE A 556 7.50 7.96 9.87
CA ILE A 556 6.31 7.60 10.66
C ILE A 556 6.10 6.10 10.51
N ILE A 557 5.95 5.40 11.63
CA ILE A 557 5.75 3.96 11.68
C ILE A 557 4.46 3.64 12.43
N PHE A 558 3.56 2.88 11.81
CA PHE A 558 2.41 2.30 12.47
C PHE A 558 2.76 0.89 12.97
N ASN A 559 2.80 0.68 14.28
CA ASN A 559 3.00 -0.64 14.86
C ASN A 559 1.72 -1.47 14.74
N HIS A 560 1.65 -2.34 13.72
CA HIS A 560 0.50 -3.23 13.54
C HIS A 560 0.42 -4.38 14.54
N SER A 561 1.51 -4.70 15.23
CA SER A 561 1.59 -5.82 16.18
C SER A 561 0.67 -5.63 17.40
N SER A 562 0.39 -6.72 18.09
CA SER A 562 -0.34 -6.70 19.36
C SER A 562 0.55 -6.40 20.57
N SER A 563 1.87 -6.29 20.37
CA SER A 563 2.88 -5.93 21.38
C SER A 563 3.62 -4.65 21.00
N SER A 564 4.24 -4.01 22.00
CA SER A 564 5.14 -2.88 21.79
C SER A 564 6.45 -3.37 21.15
N HIS A 565 6.96 -2.64 20.18
CA HIS A 565 8.25 -2.91 19.54
C HIS A 565 9.16 -1.68 19.58
N ILE A 566 10.46 -1.93 19.57
CA ILE A 566 11.48 -0.90 19.33
C ILE A 566 11.84 -0.96 17.85
N PHE A 567 11.57 0.13 17.14
CA PHE A 567 11.94 0.30 15.74
C PHE A 567 13.20 1.14 15.65
N THR A 568 14.22 0.63 14.99
CA THR A 568 15.41 1.42 14.62
C THR A 568 15.29 1.86 13.17
N VAL A 569 15.41 3.15 12.96
CA VAL A 569 15.23 3.84 11.68
C VAL A 569 16.56 4.44 11.27
N SER A 570 16.99 4.21 10.02
CA SER A 570 18.20 4.78 9.43
C SER A 570 17.90 5.26 8.02
N PRO A 571 17.67 6.57 7.80
CA PRO A 571 17.49 7.10 6.46
C PRO A 571 18.77 6.97 5.61
N ASN A 572 18.60 6.69 4.32
CA ASN A 572 19.67 6.69 3.33
C ASN A 572 19.49 7.92 2.44
N VAL A 573 20.47 8.81 2.47
CA VAL A 573 20.52 10.04 1.69
C VAL A 573 21.69 10.01 0.70
N PRO A 574 21.70 10.86 -0.34
CA PRO A 574 22.88 11.05 -1.19
C PRO A 574 24.14 11.34 -0.36
N LYS A 575 25.31 10.97 -0.89
CA LYS A 575 26.59 11.13 -0.18
C LYS A 575 26.94 12.58 0.14
N GLU A 576 26.47 13.49 -0.67
CA GLU A 576 26.66 14.93 -0.59
C GLU A 576 25.85 15.54 0.57
N PHE A 577 24.74 14.89 0.96
CA PHE A 577 23.86 15.35 2.04
C PHE A 577 24.38 14.89 3.40
N ARG A 578 24.11 15.69 4.43
CA ARG A 578 24.39 15.30 5.82
C ARG A 578 23.09 15.04 6.56
N LEU A 579 23.03 13.93 7.30
CA LEU A 579 21.88 13.51 8.05
C LEU A 579 22.11 13.67 9.55
N LYS A 580 21.14 14.21 10.29
CA LYS A 580 21.19 14.38 11.76
C LYS A 580 19.83 14.03 12.40
N PRO A 581 19.81 13.06 13.35
CA PRO A 581 20.87 12.08 13.63
C PRO A 581 20.98 11.07 12.47
N GLU A 582 22.05 10.26 12.42
CA GLU A 582 22.18 9.21 11.38
C GLU A 582 21.19 8.05 11.57
N LYS A 583 20.75 7.83 12.78
CA LYS A 583 19.75 6.81 13.13
C LYS A 583 18.98 7.21 14.39
N ALA A 584 17.76 6.68 14.51
CA ALA A 584 16.94 6.85 15.71
C ALA A 584 16.28 5.51 16.09
N SER A 585 16.04 5.31 17.38
CA SER A 585 15.27 4.17 17.89
C SER A 585 14.06 4.69 18.66
N ILE A 586 12.87 4.20 18.32
CA ILE A 586 11.60 4.60 18.91
C ILE A 586 10.83 3.39 19.42
N SER A 587 10.27 3.49 20.61
CA SER A 587 9.37 2.47 21.16
C SER A 587 7.93 2.83 20.81
N ILE A 588 7.23 1.95 20.11
CA ILE A 588 5.87 2.19 19.64
C ILE A 588 4.92 1.18 20.28
N GLN A 589 3.89 1.68 20.94
CA GLN A 589 2.84 0.86 21.55
C GLN A 589 2.02 0.11 20.49
N PRO A 590 1.34 -0.99 20.87
CA PRO A 590 0.47 -1.73 19.94
C PRO A 590 -0.58 -0.83 19.28
N ARG A 591 -0.75 -0.94 17.97
CA ARG A 591 -1.77 -0.21 17.21
C ARG A 591 -1.63 1.32 17.27
N LYS A 592 -0.41 1.81 17.44
CA LYS A 592 -0.12 3.25 17.47
C LYS A 592 0.91 3.61 16.41
N GLU A 593 0.89 4.86 16.01
CA GLU A 593 1.97 5.48 15.24
C GLU A 593 3.05 6.01 16.19
N GLY A 594 4.29 6.00 15.68
CA GLY A 594 5.44 6.65 16.30
C GLY A 594 6.28 7.34 15.24
N GLU A 595 7.03 8.35 15.64
CA GLU A 595 7.77 9.25 14.76
C GLU A 595 9.25 9.26 15.09
N ALA A 596 10.10 9.14 14.04
CA ALA A 596 11.53 9.40 14.12
C ALA A 596 11.87 10.59 13.21
N ARG A 597 12.40 11.68 13.80
CA ARG A 597 12.68 12.93 13.09
C ARG A 597 14.15 13.06 12.74
N PHE A 598 14.41 13.60 11.56
CA PHE A 598 15.75 13.79 11.01
C PHE A 598 15.84 15.13 10.28
N GLU A 599 17.01 15.76 10.40
CA GLU A 599 17.38 16.93 9.61
C GLU A 599 18.34 16.50 8.48
N ILE A 600 18.04 16.89 7.25
CA ILE A 600 18.92 16.72 6.10
C ILE A 600 19.50 18.09 5.76
N VAL A 601 20.83 18.19 5.82
CA VAL A 601 21.56 19.39 5.42
C VAL A 601 21.97 19.25 3.96
N ILE A 602 21.45 20.13 3.11
CA ILE A 602 21.67 20.15 1.67
C ILE A 602 22.84 21.10 1.36
N PRO A 603 23.85 20.69 0.56
CA PRO A 603 24.93 21.58 0.13
C PRO A 603 24.42 22.72 -0.78
N ASN A 604 25.18 23.82 -0.83
CA ASN A 604 24.88 24.94 -1.71
C ASN A 604 25.16 24.66 -3.20
N ASP A 605 26.03 23.70 -3.48
CA ASP A 605 26.55 23.36 -4.82
C ASP A 605 25.93 22.07 -5.38
N ILE A 606 24.72 21.72 -4.92
CA ILE A 606 24.00 20.55 -5.39
C ILE A 606 23.33 20.80 -6.74
N SER A 607 23.25 19.75 -7.57
CA SER A 607 22.56 19.80 -8.86
C SER A 607 21.05 19.98 -8.71
N GLU A 608 20.45 20.70 -9.64
CA GLU A 608 19.00 20.82 -9.78
C GLU A 608 18.45 19.52 -10.39
N GLU A 609 18.04 18.60 -9.55
CA GLU A 609 17.51 17.30 -9.95
C GLU A 609 16.60 16.71 -8.88
N VAL A 610 16.09 15.54 -9.15
CA VAL A 610 15.26 14.75 -8.24
C VAL A 610 16.12 13.79 -7.44
N TYR A 611 16.08 13.94 -6.13
CA TYR A 611 16.75 13.03 -5.20
C TYR A 611 15.73 12.14 -4.51
N VAL A 612 15.90 10.82 -4.62
CA VAL A 612 15.10 9.85 -3.88
C VAL A 612 15.87 9.44 -2.63
N ILE A 613 15.27 9.72 -1.49
CA ILE A 613 15.77 9.26 -0.19
C ILE A 613 15.00 8.03 0.25
N THR A 614 15.64 7.13 0.99
CA THR A 614 14.98 5.93 1.51
C THR A 614 15.23 5.77 2.99
N SER A 615 14.58 4.82 3.65
CA SER A 615 14.84 4.50 5.03
C SER A 615 14.90 2.99 5.26
N ASP A 616 15.91 2.56 6.00
CA ASP A 616 16.00 1.22 6.56
C ASP A 616 15.19 1.17 7.85
N ILE A 617 14.48 0.07 8.06
CA ILE A 617 13.67 -0.18 9.26
C ILE A 617 14.07 -1.53 9.87
N LYS A 618 14.45 -1.52 11.16
CA LYS A 618 14.75 -2.74 11.90
C LYS A 618 13.84 -2.87 13.11
N PHE A 619 13.25 -4.03 13.28
CA PHE A 619 12.54 -4.41 14.50
C PHE A 619 12.46 -5.94 14.60
N ASP A 620 12.56 -6.49 15.78
CA ASP A 620 12.61 -7.93 16.04
C ASP A 620 13.60 -8.66 15.10
N LYS A 621 13.09 -9.61 14.32
CA LYS A 621 13.85 -10.36 13.30
C LYS A 621 13.95 -9.65 11.95
N TRP A 622 13.23 -8.54 11.76
CA TRP A 622 13.13 -7.86 10.48
C TRP A 622 14.22 -6.80 10.33
N ASP A 623 14.98 -6.90 9.25
CA ASP A 623 15.95 -5.88 8.79
C ASP A 623 15.57 -5.49 7.36
N LEU A 624 14.73 -4.44 7.23
CA LEU A 624 14.15 -4.01 5.96
C LEU A 624 14.98 -2.87 5.38
N ARG A 625 15.72 -3.17 4.30
CA ARG A 625 16.61 -2.21 3.66
C ARG A 625 15.89 -1.42 2.58
N HIS A 626 16.18 -0.12 2.50
CA HIS A 626 15.54 0.79 1.54
C HIS A 626 14.01 0.66 1.52
N TRP A 627 13.39 0.48 2.67
CA TRP A 627 12.00 0.05 2.80
C TRP A 627 10.99 1.10 2.37
N SER A 628 11.08 2.31 2.93
CA SER A 628 10.26 3.46 2.54
C SER A 628 11.07 4.47 1.73
N GLU A 629 10.38 5.34 1.00
CA GLU A 629 11.03 6.40 0.21
C GLU A 629 10.31 7.73 0.34
N ALA A 630 11.02 8.81 -0.03
CA ALA A 630 10.50 10.14 -0.27
C ALA A 630 11.31 10.85 -1.37
N ILE A 631 10.79 11.95 -1.88
CA ILE A 631 11.32 12.68 -3.03
C ILE A 631 11.67 14.09 -2.61
N LEU A 632 12.88 14.52 -2.93
CA LEU A 632 13.35 15.89 -2.81
C LEU A 632 13.60 16.44 -4.22
N GLU A 633 12.81 17.44 -4.63
CA GLU A 633 12.98 18.15 -5.89
C GLU A 633 13.80 19.41 -5.64
N VAL A 634 15.08 19.41 -6.05
CA VAL A 634 15.94 20.60 -5.92
C VAL A 634 15.67 21.52 -7.08
N SER A 635 15.28 22.75 -6.79
CA SER A 635 15.03 23.82 -7.77
C SER A 635 15.54 25.16 -7.25
N PRO A 636 15.81 26.15 -8.10
CA PRO A 636 16.32 27.46 -7.72
C PRO A 636 15.51 28.20 -6.68
#